data_2d5588c7257b7294e9a28d0bd6b76806
#
_entry.id   2d5588c7257b7294e9a28d0bd6b76806
#
_cell.length_a   1.000
_cell.length_b   1.000
_cell.length_c   1.000
_cell.angle_alpha   90.00
_cell.angle_beta   90.00
_cell.angle_gamma   90.00
#
_symmetry.space_group_name_H-M   'P 1'
#
loop_
_entity.id
_entity.type
_entity.pdbx_description
1 polymer ?
#
loop_
_entity_poly.entity_id
_entity_poly.type
_entity_poly.pdbx_seq_one_letter_code
_entity_poly.pdbx_strand_id
1 'polypeptide(L)'
;MVHKYKRAIWVAIFFLALFVATAEAVKGDKRVIKTLTLENGLDVFLVSDPDVHRSAAALSVGIGHLHDPKQKQGLAHYLEHMLFLGTQKYPEVGSYKKYLDEHSGASNAYTAGNMTNYFFQVSHEGFDESLDRFSDFFKAPLFDKTYAEREVNAVNNEHEKNKLNDGWRGNFVSNLVSEPGHPLTQFGTGDKNTLAGDNRPDLLKFYEKYYAAPNMKLAMISSAPLETLEAKAKKYFSSIENRPVKVPEISSEFRKRLKNEYRLLTIKTIKDVRSLEIDFPTIRLLDHKASKPASVVGSVLGYEGKGSLLSKLKEEGLVLGLSAGGGSSHPNINSFGISISLTEKGLKEYNRILEMVFAYIEMVRKHGIEKYTFEQAQVMAQINFDWKNPDEGMGFIASKSALMHDYALSEIEKMPFLLTEYDPKAYKAVLETLVPENSMVVLSHNSAEFDKKAPYYDSEYSLRKIKGKSFTKLVTPVKLNGTFYPKKNEFIPYNLKLIDEDPHLIRDDGLAKVWFKYDQRFKQPKVYLTYQIETPHTYRSPKNYQLAKLYEAAVREGLNELVYPIKMAGLSYSLSTGKKGVVLTIGGYSERIADLLKLVTRNLMEIKIDAQKFGNIKEAMVRGLKNRKLGQAYARGGYYNWLMLLDEQYTEEQKLEALLPLKLKDVQAYAKKLYEKVFVTGMVHGNYSDAKAIESTKLLLDSLGSKPLPEEERYEQVVKSLPKSFRFSREVEDNNNSLAYAIQIGDKSPELLAQVSMLASIVESDFYTQMRTNQQLGYIVWSFQQRMEDRVFFRMVIQSSTHEPFEMSKRVNAWMASTEKLFSKLTDEEYERHREALIVGLEKEGDSIGAVLGDLYGLAVDEKGNFSYKKKLIKAVKSVKKKDVLHTAKKVFLDSSTPRLEVLMRAKGSDAKAPPGVISEVSQFNKELSDTKGH
;
A
#
# COMPACT_ATOMS: atom_id res chain seq x y z
N MET A 1 35.19 -28.86 -55.05
CA MET A 1 33.87 -28.27 -54.60
C MET A 1 33.63 -28.39 -53.09
N VAL A 2 34.60 -28.73 -52.25
CA VAL A 2 34.44 -28.95 -50.79
C VAL A 2 35.03 -27.80 -49.94
N HIS A 3 35.71 -26.82 -50.57
CA HIS A 3 36.37 -25.73 -49.83
C HIS A 3 35.57 -24.42 -49.80
N LYS A 4 34.42 -24.32 -50.47
CA LYS A 4 33.54 -23.11 -50.42
C LYS A 4 32.45 -23.15 -49.36
N TYR A 5 32.14 -24.31 -48.78
CA TYR A 5 31.10 -24.43 -47.74
C TYR A 5 31.61 -24.24 -46.30
N LYS A 6 32.93 -24.35 -46.05
CA LYS A 6 33.47 -24.10 -44.71
C LYS A 6 33.58 -22.60 -44.32
N ARG A 7 33.62 -21.68 -45.28
CA ARG A 7 33.64 -20.23 -44.98
C ARG A 7 32.24 -19.62 -44.78
N ALA A 8 31.19 -20.24 -45.29
CA ALA A 8 29.80 -19.77 -45.08
C ALA A 8 29.27 -20.17 -43.69
N ILE A 9 29.75 -21.26 -43.10
CA ILE A 9 29.33 -21.72 -41.78
C ILE A 9 29.98 -20.88 -40.66
N TRP A 10 31.20 -20.37 -40.84
CA TRP A 10 31.87 -19.51 -39.86
C TRP A 10 31.36 -18.05 -39.86
N VAL A 11 30.81 -17.58 -40.98
CA VAL A 11 30.16 -16.26 -41.03
C VAL A 11 28.72 -16.30 -40.45
N ALA A 12 28.04 -17.46 -40.53
CA ALA A 12 26.72 -17.65 -39.92
C ALA A 12 26.79 -17.84 -38.39
N ILE A 13 27.89 -18.35 -37.85
CA ILE A 13 28.09 -18.52 -36.40
C ILE A 13 28.58 -17.22 -35.73
N PHE A 14 29.16 -16.27 -36.49
CA PHE A 14 29.58 -14.97 -35.94
C PHE A 14 28.48 -13.89 -35.97
N PHE A 15 27.33 -14.17 -36.63
CA PHE A 15 26.15 -13.27 -36.62
C PHE A 15 25.05 -13.72 -35.65
N LEU A 16 25.25 -14.78 -34.88
CA LEU A 16 24.25 -15.27 -33.91
C LEU A 16 24.49 -14.78 -32.46
N ALA A 17 25.32 -13.77 -32.27
CA ALA A 17 25.65 -13.26 -30.93
C ALA A 17 25.50 -11.77 -30.76
N LEU A 18 24.52 -11.13 -31.45
CA LEU A 18 24.13 -9.77 -31.16
C LEU A 18 22.65 -9.54 -31.51
N PHE A 19 21.74 -10.31 -30.91
CA PHE A 19 20.39 -9.82 -30.68
C PHE A 19 20.42 -9.05 -29.39
N VAL A 20 20.86 -7.78 -29.45
CA VAL A 20 20.37 -6.77 -28.53
C VAL A 20 18.90 -6.61 -28.91
N ALA A 21 18.02 -7.28 -28.18
CA ALA A 21 16.61 -6.96 -28.22
C ALA A 21 16.48 -5.57 -27.59
N THR A 22 16.59 -4.53 -28.42
CA THR A 22 16.05 -3.22 -28.08
C THR A 22 14.54 -3.43 -27.99
N ALA A 23 14.06 -3.73 -26.78
CA ALA A 23 12.63 -3.64 -26.52
C ALA A 23 12.20 -2.24 -26.94
N GLU A 24 11.19 -2.11 -27.82
CA GLU A 24 10.56 -0.82 -28.06
C GLU A 24 10.07 -0.33 -26.70
N ALA A 25 10.75 0.68 -26.21
CA ALA A 25 10.40 1.32 -24.95
C ALA A 25 8.98 1.91 -25.03
N VAL A 26 8.33 2.05 -23.89
CA VAL A 26 7.13 2.86 -23.71
C VAL A 26 7.31 4.19 -24.44
N LYS A 27 6.30 4.72 -25.11
CA LYS A 27 6.41 5.99 -25.86
C LYS A 27 6.98 7.12 -24.99
N GLY A 28 8.15 7.64 -25.37
CA GLY A 28 8.88 8.66 -24.63
C GLY A 28 9.79 8.14 -23.51
N ASP A 29 9.88 6.85 -23.31
CA ASP A 29 10.81 6.22 -22.36
C ASP A 29 12.25 6.27 -22.90
N LYS A 30 13.16 6.81 -22.10
CA LYS A 30 14.62 6.89 -22.42
C LYS A 30 15.41 5.71 -21.87
N ARG A 31 14.76 4.81 -21.16
CA ARG A 31 15.41 3.66 -20.54
C ARG A 31 15.93 2.70 -21.59
N VAL A 32 17.11 2.20 -21.33
CA VAL A 32 17.71 1.10 -22.10
C VAL A 32 17.78 -0.13 -21.20
N ILE A 33 17.33 -1.26 -21.71
CA ILE A 33 17.21 -2.50 -20.93
C ILE A 33 18.11 -3.56 -21.54
N LYS A 34 18.79 -4.31 -20.67
CA LYS A 34 19.58 -5.47 -21.03
C LYS A 34 19.30 -6.63 -20.09
N THR A 35 19.13 -7.80 -20.66
CA THR A 35 19.04 -9.05 -19.91
C THR A 35 20.21 -9.95 -20.27
N LEU A 36 20.78 -10.67 -19.29
CA LEU A 36 21.86 -11.61 -19.49
C LEU A 36 21.87 -12.66 -18.38
N THR A 37 22.60 -13.75 -18.60
CA THR A 37 22.93 -14.73 -17.57
C THR A 37 24.43 -14.68 -17.32
N LEU A 38 24.87 -14.55 -16.07
CA LEU A 38 26.28 -14.58 -15.69
C LEU A 38 26.85 -16.00 -15.78
N GLU A 39 28.16 -16.14 -15.81
CA GLU A 39 28.86 -17.44 -15.92
C GLU A 39 28.51 -18.38 -14.74
N ASN A 40 28.17 -17.85 -13.59
CA ASN A 40 27.72 -18.64 -12.45
C ASN A 40 26.23 -19.05 -12.52
N GLY A 41 25.51 -18.73 -13.61
CA GLY A 41 24.12 -19.10 -13.82
C GLY A 41 23.10 -18.11 -13.21
N LEU A 42 23.52 -16.95 -12.71
CA LEU A 42 22.63 -15.89 -12.21
C LEU A 42 22.00 -15.13 -13.39
N ASP A 43 20.68 -15.11 -13.47
CA ASP A 43 19.97 -14.27 -14.43
C ASP A 43 19.92 -12.83 -13.95
N VAL A 44 20.14 -11.88 -14.88
CA VAL A 44 20.28 -10.46 -14.58
C VAL A 44 19.41 -9.62 -15.51
N PHE A 45 18.69 -8.67 -14.93
CA PHE A 45 17.89 -7.66 -15.60
C PHE A 45 18.44 -6.26 -15.27
N LEU A 46 18.95 -5.53 -16.27
CA LEU A 46 19.57 -4.22 -16.12
C LEU A 46 18.75 -3.14 -16.78
N VAL A 47 18.59 -2.02 -16.10
CA VAL A 47 17.90 -0.81 -16.59
C VAL A 47 18.84 0.38 -16.44
N SER A 48 19.24 0.98 -17.56
CA SER A 48 19.88 2.29 -17.60
C SER A 48 18.80 3.35 -17.84
N ASP A 49 18.59 4.24 -16.88
CA ASP A 49 17.58 5.30 -16.94
C ASP A 49 18.27 6.64 -16.58
N PRO A 50 18.51 7.53 -17.56
CA PRO A 50 19.19 8.81 -17.30
C PRO A 50 18.39 9.74 -16.38
N ASP A 51 17.10 9.52 -16.24
CA ASP A 51 16.19 10.38 -15.46
C ASP A 51 15.92 9.81 -14.06
N VAL A 52 16.42 8.61 -13.71
CA VAL A 52 16.21 8.02 -12.38
C VAL A 52 16.99 8.77 -11.30
N HIS A 53 16.34 9.08 -10.19
CA HIS A 53 16.95 9.86 -9.10
C HIS A 53 17.79 9.04 -8.13
N ARG A 54 17.59 7.73 -8.07
CA ARG A 54 18.32 6.82 -7.19
C ARG A 54 18.60 5.52 -7.90
N SER A 55 19.75 4.93 -7.61
CA SER A 55 20.06 3.57 -8.02
C SER A 55 19.37 2.57 -7.10
N ALA A 56 18.99 1.41 -7.65
CA ALA A 56 18.39 0.34 -6.87
C ALA A 56 18.81 -1.03 -7.38
N ALA A 57 18.85 -2.01 -6.49
CA ALA A 57 19.04 -3.40 -6.83
C ALA A 57 18.11 -4.31 -6.01
N ALA A 58 17.72 -5.43 -6.63
CA ALA A 58 16.93 -6.48 -5.99
C ALA A 58 17.47 -7.85 -6.40
N LEU A 59 17.54 -8.75 -5.44
CA LEU A 59 17.88 -10.15 -5.69
C LEU A 59 16.84 -11.03 -5.03
N SER A 60 16.15 -11.84 -5.83
CA SER A 60 15.21 -12.83 -5.36
C SER A 60 15.79 -14.24 -5.45
N VAL A 61 15.49 -15.05 -4.44
CA VAL A 61 15.87 -16.45 -4.35
C VAL A 61 14.60 -17.30 -4.52
N GLY A 62 14.63 -18.29 -5.42
CA GLY A 62 13.49 -19.16 -5.75
C GLY A 62 13.19 -20.17 -4.65
N ILE A 63 13.08 -19.72 -3.41
CA ILE A 63 12.70 -20.50 -2.23
C ILE A 63 11.98 -19.62 -1.22
N GLY A 64 10.88 -20.12 -0.64
CA GLY A 64 10.10 -19.40 0.35
C GLY A 64 9.51 -20.34 1.40
N HIS A 65 8.59 -19.84 2.22
CA HIS A 65 8.10 -20.54 3.42
C HIS A 65 7.35 -21.86 3.14
N LEU A 66 6.84 -22.10 1.91
CA LEU A 66 6.25 -23.39 1.58
C LEU A 66 7.26 -24.55 1.59
N HIS A 67 8.54 -24.23 1.64
CA HIS A 67 9.63 -25.19 1.68
C HIS A 67 10.30 -25.29 3.06
N ASP A 68 9.73 -24.66 4.08
CA ASP A 68 10.21 -24.78 5.44
C ASP A 68 10.20 -26.25 5.91
N PRO A 69 11.19 -26.69 6.68
CA PRO A 69 11.13 -27.96 7.35
C PRO A 69 9.93 -27.98 8.31
N LYS A 70 9.17 -29.08 8.31
CA LYS A 70 7.95 -29.22 9.16
C LYS A 70 8.22 -28.92 10.65
N GLN A 71 9.44 -29.19 11.11
CA GLN A 71 9.86 -28.99 12.51
C GLN A 71 10.37 -27.57 12.78
N LYS A 72 10.61 -26.75 11.73
CA LYS A 72 11.15 -25.40 11.82
C LYS A 72 10.36 -24.43 10.92
N GLN A 73 9.07 -24.32 11.18
CA GLN A 73 8.18 -23.44 10.40
C GLN A 73 8.55 -21.97 10.64
N GLY A 74 8.62 -21.19 9.57
CA GLY A 74 9.12 -19.81 9.58
C GLY A 74 10.62 -19.69 9.36
N LEU A 75 11.34 -20.80 9.02
CA LEU A 75 12.79 -20.77 8.85
C LEU A 75 13.22 -19.89 7.67
N ALA A 76 12.51 -19.92 6.54
CA ALA A 76 12.81 -19.07 5.38
C ALA A 76 12.67 -17.58 5.72
N HIS A 77 11.61 -17.20 6.45
CA HIS A 77 11.39 -15.84 6.92
C HIS A 77 12.44 -15.42 7.97
N TYR A 78 12.77 -16.30 8.89
CA TYR A 78 13.83 -16.05 9.84
C TYR A 78 15.21 -15.89 9.18
N LEU A 79 15.52 -16.67 8.15
CA LEU A 79 16.74 -16.52 7.35
C LEU A 79 16.76 -15.15 6.65
N GLU A 80 15.62 -14.67 6.15
CA GLU A 80 15.49 -13.33 5.57
C GLU A 80 16.01 -12.27 6.54
N HIS A 81 15.53 -12.29 7.80
CA HIS A 81 15.98 -11.37 8.84
C HIS A 81 17.48 -11.48 9.11
N MET A 82 18.00 -12.70 9.18
CA MET A 82 19.38 -12.96 9.54
C MET A 82 20.40 -12.44 8.55
N LEU A 83 20.06 -12.32 7.25
CA LEU A 83 21.00 -11.83 6.24
C LEU A 83 21.37 -10.35 6.43
N PHE A 84 20.53 -9.56 7.11
CA PHE A 84 20.82 -8.16 7.40
C PHE A 84 21.73 -7.95 8.61
N LEU A 85 22.06 -9.01 9.36
CA LEU A 85 22.76 -8.92 10.65
C LEU A 85 24.28 -9.10 10.59
N GLY A 86 24.83 -9.07 9.37
CA GLY A 86 26.27 -9.06 9.16
C GLY A 86 26.78 -10.21 8.29
N THR A 87 27.88 -9.93 7.64
CA THR A 87 28.59 -10.84 6.74
C THR A 87 30.06 -10.92 7.14
N GLN A 88 30.82 -11.83 6.55
CA GLN A 88 32.25 -11.94 6.85
C GLN A 88 33.01 -10.65 6.55
N LYS A 89 32.67 -9.97 5.47
CA LYS A 89 33.31 -8.70 5.08
C LYS A 89 32.81 -7.51 5.91
N TYR A 90 31.53 -7.51 6.30
CA TYR A 90 30.86 -6.44 7.05
C TYR A 90 30.21 -7.00 8.31
N PRO A 91 31.01 -7.32 9.36
CA PRO A 91 30.52 -8.06 10.52
C PRO A 91 29.70 -7.20 11.50
N GLU A 92 29.81 -5.87 11.42
CA GLU A 92 29.12 -4.97 12.34
C GLU A 92 27.63 -4.88 12.04
N VAL A 93 26.80 -5.29 13.00
CA VAL A 93 25.34 -5.23 12.89
C VAL A 93 24.86 -3.77 12.80
N GLY A 94 23.96 -3.51 11.84
CA GLY A 94 23.45 -2.17 11.57
C GLY A 94 24.31 -1.34 10.62
N SER A 95 25.54 -1.77 10.30
CA SER A 95 26.41 -1.02 9.39
C SER A 95 25.85 -0.89 7.98
N TYR A 96 25.11 -1.89 7.50
CA TYR A 96 24.41 -1.81 6.21
C TYR A 96 23.32 -0.74 6.20
N LYS A 97 22.44 -0.76 7.21
CA LYS A 97 21.41 0.26 7.33
C LYS A 97 22.00 1.66 7.52
N LYS A 98 23.00 1.80 8.36
CA LYS A 98 23.71 3.06 8.57
C LYS A 98 24.26 3.62 7.26
N TYR A 99 24.92 2.79 6.45
CA TYR A 99 25.46 3.21 5.15
C TYR A 99 24.35 3.70 4.21
N LEU A 100 23.22 2.96 4.12
CA LEU A 100 22.08 3.36 3.30
C LEU A 100 21.47 4.68 3.76
N ASP A 101 21.27 4.86 5.07
CA ASP A 101 20.70 6.09 5.65
C ASP A 101 21.59 7.31 5.35
N GLU A 102 22.92 7.15 5.44
CA GLU A 102 23.91 8.20 5.10
C GLU A 102 23.90 8.58 3.61
N HIS A 103 23.40 7.70 2.73
CA HIS A 103 23.35 7.90 1.27
C HIS A 103 21.90 7.98 0.75
N SER A 104 20.96 8.51 1.54
CA SER A 104 19.55 8.67 1.14
C SER A 104 18.88 7.36 0.70
N GLY A 105 19.33 6.24 1.24
CA GLY A 105 18.90 4.91 0.86
C GLY A 105 17.82 4.34 1.76
N ALA A 106 17.30 3.20 1.34
CA ALA A 106 16.38 2.35 2.09
C ALA A 106 16.52 0.91 1.60
N SER A 107 16.24 -0.05 2.45
CA SER A 107 16.16 -1.46 2.10
C SER A 107 14.93 -2.13 2.69
N ASN A 108 14.50 -3.21 2.07
CA ASN A 108 13.48 -4.09 2.61
C ASN A 108 13.66 -5.50 2.04
N ALA A 109 12.89 -6.46 2.58
CA ALA A 109 12.78 -7.80 2.05
C ALA A 109 11.39 -8.36 2.31
N TYR A 110 11.05 -9.48 1.68
CA TYR A 110 9.86 -10.25 2.01
C TYR A 110 10.04 -11.73 1.67
N THR A 111 9.40 -12.58 2.45
CA THR A 111 9.32 -14.03 2.20
C THR A 111 7.91 -14.40 1.77
N ALA A 112 7.75 -14.83 0.51
CA ALA A 112 6.53 -15.38 -0.05
C ALA A 112 6.51 -16.92 0.04
N GLY A 113 5.47 -17.54 -0.53
CA GLY A 113 5.37 -19.01 -0.56
C GLY A 113 6.52 -19.69 -1.29
N ASN A 114 6.92 -19.17 -2.43
CA ASN A 114 7.88 -19.77 -3.36
C ASN A 114 9.18 -18.97 -3.51
N MET A 115 9.31 -17.81 -2.93
CA MET A 115 10.51 -16.97 -3.05
C MET A 115 10.76 -16.11 -1.83
N THR A 116 12.02 -15.68 -1.65
CA THR A 116 12.44 -14.63 -0.73
C THR A 116 13.14 -13.53 -1.54
N ASN A 117 12.74 -12.28 -1.38
CA ASN A 117 13.24 -11.17 -2.19
C ASN A 117 13.84 -10.07 -1.30
N TYR A 118 15.06 -9.66 -1.63
CA TYR A 118 15.84 -8.63 -0.94
C TYR A 118 16.05 -7.46 -1.89
N PHE A 119 15.91 -6.24 -1.43
CA PHE A 119 16.07 -5.07 -2.30
C PHE A 119 16.42 -3.81 -1.53
N PHE A 120 17.11 -2.89 -2.23
CA PHE A 120 17.47 -1.59 -1.70
C PHE A 120 17.44 -0.53 -2.79
N GLN A 121 17.41 0.73 -2.37
CA GLN A 121 17.69 1.91 -3.18
C GLN A 121 18.64 2.84 -2.44
N VAL A 122 19.41 3.63 -3.17
CA VAL A 122 20.42 4.53 -2.61
C VAL A 122 20.75 5.64 -3.61
N SER A 123 21.39 6.73 -3.20
CA SER A 123 21.97 7.71 -4.12
C SER A 123 22.94 7.05 -5.10
N HIS A 124 23.15 7.67 -6.27
CA HIS A 124 24.06 7.09 -7.28
C HIS A 124 25.49 6.91 -6.76
N GLU A 125 25.95 7.84 -5.92
CA GLU A 125 27.27 7.81 -5.30
C GLU A 125 27.42 6.60 -4.35
N GLY A 126 26.40 6.33 -3.52
CA GLY A 126 26.41 5.20 -2.58
C GLY A 126 26.20 3.83 -3.24
N PHE A 127 25.94 3.76 -4.55
CA PHE A 127 25.48 2.52 -5.17
C PHE A 127 26.53 1.41 -5.21
N ASP A 128 27.80 1.75 -5.48
CA ASP A 128 28.87 0.76 -5.65
C ASP A 128 29.14 -0.02 -4.36
N GLU A 129 29.30 0.68 -3.24
CA GLU A 129 29.50 0.05 -1.93
C GLU A 129 28.23 -0.62 -1.40
N SER A 130 27.04 -0.10 -1.71
CA SER A 130 25.79 -0.77 -1.38
C SER A 130 25.67 -2.12 -2.09
N LEU A 131 26.09 -2.21 -3.36
CA LEU A 131 26.13 -3.48 -4.09
C LEU A 131 27.15 -4.47 -3.49
N ASP A 132 28.30 -3.99 -3.07
CA ASP A 132 29.33 -4.81 -2.41
C ASP A 132 28.77 -5.42 -1.11
N ARG A 133 28.21 -4.60 -0.24
CA ARG A 133 27.57 -5.05 1.03
C ARG A 133 26.39 -6.00 0.78
N PHE A 134 25.50 -5.64 -0.15
CA PHE A 134 24.31 -6.43 -0.48
C PHE A 134 24.67 -7.78 -1.10
N SER A 135 25.63 -7.82 -2.02
CA SER A 135 26.04 -9.07 -2.65
C SER A 135 26.67 -10.05 -1.67
N ASP A 136 27.26 -9.55 -0.59
CA ASP A 136 27.93 -10.39 0.43
C ASP A 136 26.93 -11.18 1.29
N PHE A 137 25.65 -10.76 1.36
CA PHE A 137 24.55 -11.54 1.93
C PHE A 137 24.41 -12.91 1.30
N PHE A 138 24.73 -13.02 0.01
CA PHE A 138 24.57 -14.23 -0.82
C PHE A 138 25.87 -15.00 -1.01
N LYS A 139 26.93 -14.60 -0.31
CA LYS A 139 28.26 -15.23 -0.38
C LYS A 139 28.72 -15.76 0.98
N ALA A 140 28.66 -14.90 2.00
CA ALA A 140 29.30 -15.20 3.27
C ALA A 140 28.55 -14.58 4.49
N PRO A 141 27.26 -14.90 4.71
CA PRO A 141 26.54 -14.45 5.89
C PRO A 141 27.12 -15.11 7.16
N LEU A 142 27.19 -14.36 8.25
CA LEU A 142 27.78 -14.85 9.50
C LEU A 142 26.86 -15.78 10.27
N PHE A 143 25.56 -15.52 10.29
CA PHE A 143 24.60 -16.17 11.16
C PHE A 143 25.11 -16.25 12.62
N ASP A 144 25.53 -15.10 13.14
CA ASP A 144 26.08 -15.00 14.49
C ASP A 144 25.07 -15.50 15.53
N LYS A 145 25.51 -16.37 16.44
CA LYS A 145 24.63 -17.04 17.39
C LYS A 145 23.95 -16.07 18.35
N THR A 146 24.65 -15.05 18.81
CA THR A 146 24.12 -14.07 19.76
C THR A 146 22.98 -13.26 19.14
N TYR A 147 23.13 -12.88 17.87
CA TYR A 147 22.08 -12.15 17.15
C TYR A 147 20.96 -13.07 16.68
N ALA A 148 21.25 -14.34 16.35
CA ALA A 148 20.24 -15.33 16.00
C ALA A 148 19.19 -15.48 17.12
N GLU A 149 19.60 -15.61 18.36
CA GLU A 149 18.67 -15.71 19.50
C GLU A 149 17.83 -14.43 19.69
N ARG A 150 18.43 -13.25 19.46
CA ARG A 150 17.72 -11.96 19.53
C ARG A 150 16.71 -11.78 18.40
N GLU A 151 17.05 -12.24 17.20
CA GLU A 151 16.19 -12.07 16.03
C GLU A 151 14.96 -12.99 16.05
N VAL A 152 15.01 -14.12 16.76
CA VAL A 152 13.80 -14.91 17.09
C VAL A 152 12.77 -14.05 17.83
N ASN A 153 13.20 -13.15 18.71
CA ASN A 153 12.29 -12.22 19.40
C ASN A 153 11.71 -11.18 18.43
N ALA A 154 12.46 -10.71 17.43
CA ALA A 154 11.96 -9.79 16.43
C ALA A 154 10.87 -10.45 15.57
N VAL A 155 11.11 -11.67 15.09
CA VAL A 155 10.12 -12.47 14.34
C VAL A 155 8.86 -12.74 15.21
N ASN A 156 9.05 -13.08 16.48
CA ASN A 156 7.93 -13.29 17.40
C ASN A 156 7.12 -12.00 17.61
N ASN A 157 7.78 -10.84 17.79
CA ASN A 157 7.10 -9.55 17.94
C ASN A 157 6.32 -9.17 16.67
N GLU A 158 6.83 -9.52 15.49
CA GLU A 158 6.10 -9.36 14.24
C GLU A 158 4.86 -10.25 14.21
N HIS A 159 4.97 -11.50 14.59
CA HIS A 159 3.82 -12.40 14.69
C HIS A 159 2.78 -11.86 15.68
N GLU A 160 3.19 -11.45 16.88
CA GLU A 160 2.27 -10.88 17.89
C GLU A 160 1.57 -9.62 17.39
N LYS A 161 2.26 -8.77 16.62
CA LYS A 161 1.64 -7.62 15.94
C LYS A 161 0.53 -8.07 14.98
N ASN A 162 0.72 -9.18 14.27
CA ASN A 162 -0.20 -9.67 13.24
C ASN A 162 -1.35 -10.54 13.82
N LYS A 163 -1.21 -11.00 15.05
CA LYS A 163 -2.14 -11.95 15.70
C LYS A 163 -3.57 -11.41 15.88
N LEU A 164 -3.72 -10.08 15.99
CA LEU A 164 -5.01 -9.40 16.06
C LEU A 164 -5.51 -8.86 14.70
N ASN A 165 -4.85 -9.20 13.62
CA ASN A 165 -5.24 -8.79 12.27
C ASN A 165 -6.11 -9.87 11.61
N ASP A 166 -7.39 -9.55 11.35
CA ASP A 166 -8.34 -10.50 10.77
C ASP A 166 -7.93 -11.04 9.39
N GLY A 167 -7.17 -10.26 8.60
CA GLY A 167 -6.64 -10.70 7.32
C GLY A 167 -5.60 -11.82 7.47
N TRP A 168 -4.62 -11.65 8.36
CA TRP A 168 -3.62 -12.68 8.67
C TRP A 168 -4.28 -13.94 9.25
N ARG A 169 -5.21 -13.76 10.18
CA ARG A 169 -5.98 -14.84 10.81
C ARG A 169 -6.78 -15.64 9.78
N GLY A 170 -7.52 -14.94 8.92
CA GLY A 170 -8.35 -15.55 7.88
C GLY A 170 -7.52 -16.30 6.83
N ASN A 171 -6.43 -15.69 6.35
CA ASN A 171 -5.54 -16.32 5.40
C ASN A 171 -4.91 -17.61 5.95
N PHE A 172 -4.42 -17.56 7.20
CA PHE A 172 -3.84 -18.73 7.83
C PHE A 172 -4.88 -19.88 7.98
N VAL A 173 -6.09 -19.58 8.45
CA VAL A 173 -7.15 -20.60 8.60
C VAL A 173 -7.56 -21.17 7.23
N SER A 174 -7.69 -20.34 6.19
CA SER A 174 -8.02 -20.78 4.82
C SER A 174 -6.97 -21.72 4.24
N ASN A 175 -5.69 -21.49 4.55
CA ASN A 175 -4.59 -22.35 4.15
C ASN A 175 -4.51 -23.62 5.02
N LEU A 176 -4.76 -23.51 6.32
CA LEU A 176 -4.73 -24.63 7.29
C LEU A 176 -5.72 -25.75 6.94
N VAL A 177 -6.84 -25.41 6.32
CA VAL A 177 -7.87 -26.40 5.91
C VAL A 177 -7.64 -26.99 4.51
N SER A 178 -6.46 -26.80 3.92
CA SER A 178 -6.00 -27.51 2.72
C SER A 178 -5.81 -29.01 2.99
N GLU A 179 -5.48 -29.79 1.96
CA GLU A 179 -5.26 -31.22 2.11
C GLU A 179 -4.18 -31.51 3.17
N PRO A 180 -4.41 -32.50 4.05
CA PRO A 180 -3.49 -32.79 5.14
C PRO A 180 -2.05 -33.08 4.66
N GLY A 181 -1.10 -32.40 5.26
CA GLY A 181 0.33 -32.53 4.92
C GLY A 181 0.78 -31.70 3.72
N HIS A 182 -0.13 -30.96 3.05
CA HIS A 182 0.24 -30.00 2.03
C HIS A 182 0.99 -28.81 2.66
N PRO A 183 2.06 -28.28 2.01
CA PRO A 183 2.87 -27.17 2.55
C PRO A 183 2.07 -25.90 2.87
N LEU A 184 0.97 -25.62 2.22
CA LEU A 184 0.06 -24.52 2.58
C LEU A 184 -0.43 -24.55 4.03
N THR A 185 -0.48 -25.73 4.65
CA THR A 185 -0.92 -25.87 6.05
C THR A 185 0.13 -25.41 7.06
N GLN A 186 1.34 -25.06 6.61
CA GLN A 186 2.43 -24.63 7.48
C GLN A 186 2.33 -23.15 7.85
N PHE A 187 2.93 -22.81 9.00
CA PHE A 187 3.00 -21.45 9.53
C PHE A 187 4.26 -20.73 9.02
N GLY A 188 4.12 -19.89 8.00
CA GLY A 188 5.25 -19.27 7.30
C GLY A 188 5.93 -18.12 8.03
N THR A 189 5.29 -17.47 9.03
CA THR A 189 5.89 -16.35 9.76
C THR A 189 6.97 -16.80 10.75
N GLY A 190 6.72 -17.88 11.48
CA GLY A 190 7.54 -18.30 12.61
C GLY A 190 7.22 -17.55 13.90
N ASP A 191 7.51 -18.17 15.03
CA ASP A 191 7.43 -17.62 16.37
C ASP A 191 8.51 -18.21 17.30
N LYS A 192 8.56 -17.77 18.55
CA LYS A 192 9.51 -18.31 19.53
C LYS A 192 9.38 -19.82 19.81
N ASN A 193 8.23 -20.43 19.48
CA ASN A 193 8.00 -21.86 19.70
C ASN A 193 8.49 -22.67 18.49
N THR A 194 8.14 -22.25 17.26
CA THR A 194 8.57 -22.93 16.02
C THR A 194 10.07 -22.76 15.76
N LEU A 195 10.65 -21.63 16.22
CA LEU A 195 12.06 -21.29 16.10
C LEU A 195 12.82 -21.49 17.45
N ALA A 196 12.31 -22.35 18.33
CA ALA A 196 12.99 -22.64 19.59
C ALA A 196 14.34 -23.37 19.41
N GLY A 197 15.31 -23.10 20.31
CA GLY A 197 16.63 -23.74 20.33
C GLY A 197 17.66 -23.07 19.42
N ASP A 198 18.78 -23.74 19.17
CA ASP A 198 19.85 -23.27 18.29
C ASP A 198 19.43 -23.46 16.81
N ASN A 199 19.09 -22.36 16.13
CA ASN A 199 18.66 -22.38 14.74
C ASN A 199 19.81 -22.27 13.73
N ARG A 200 21.03 -21.95 14.18
CA ARG A 200 22.15 -21.71 13.27
C ARG A 200 22.47 -22.92 12.36
N PRO A 201 22.47 -24.16 12.82
CA PRO A 201 22.67 -25.32 11.95
C PRO A 201 21.58 -25.46 10.87
N ASP A 202 20.33 -25.18 11.22
CA ASP A 202 19.20 -25.25 10.29
C ASP A 202 19.27 -24.12 9.25
N LEU A 203 19.63 -22.88 9.67
CA LEU A 203 19.89 -21.75 8.79
C LEU A 203 21.00 -22.05 7.77
N LEU A 204 22.15 -22.54 8.23
CA LEU A 204 23.27 -22.90 7.37
C LEU A 204 22.85 -23.97 6.35
N LYS A 205 22.19 -25.04 6.82
CA LYS A 205 21.71 -26.11 5.94
C LYS A 205 20.70 -25.62 4.90
N PHE A 206 19.78 -24.72 5.27
CA PHE A 206 18.78 -24.14 4.37
C PHE A 206 19.46 -23.22 3.35
N TYR A 207 20.36 -22.36 3.80
CA TYR A 207 21.16 -21.46 2.98
C TYR A 207 22.03 -22.23 1.99
N GLU A 208 22.85 -23.18 2.48
CA GLU A 208 23.68 -24.02 1.63
C GLU A 208 22.88 -24.83 0.62
N LYS A 209 21.66 -25.21 0.91
CA LYS A 209 20.82 -26.00 0.02
C LYS A 209 20.21 -25.18 -1.11
N TYR A 210 19.79 -23.93 -0.85
CA TYR A 210 18.95 -23.19 -1.79
C TYR A 210 19.54 -21.87 -2.29
N TYR A 211 20.50 -21.27 -1.57
CA TYR A 211 21.08 -19.98 -1.92
C TYR A 211 22.30 -20.19 -2.82
N ALA A 212 22.04 -20.32 -4.11
CA ALA A 212 23.06 -20.42 -5.16
C ALA A 212 22.60 -19.68 -6.41
N ALA A 213 23.55 -19.18 -7.19
CA ALA A 213 23.33 -18.31 -8.33
C ALA A 213 22.26 -18.80 -9.34
N PRO A 214 22.18 -20.09 -9.72
CA PRO A 214 21.16 -20.56 -10.65
C PRO A 214 19.72 -20.47 -10.12
N ASN A 215 19.53 -20.40 -8.77
CA ASN A 215 18.24 -20.25 -8.12
C ASN A 215 17.93 -18.78 -7.77
N MET A 216 18.74 -17.83 -8.22
CA MET A 216 18.64 -16.42 -7.92
C MET A 216 18.36 -15.58 -9.16
N LYS A 217 17.73 -14.42 -8.97
CA LYS A 217 17.40 -13.47 -10.03
C LYS A 217 17.76 -12.05 -9.56
N LEU A 218 18.68 -11.40 -10.28
CA LEU A 218 19.16 -10.04 -9.98
C LEU A 218 18.52 -9.02 -10.92
N ALA A 219 17.99 -7.93 -10.38
CA ALA A 219 17.54 -6.78 -11.16
C ALA A 219 18.20 -5.50 -10.64
N MET A 220 18.64 -4.60 -11.54
CA MET A 220 19.31 -3.35 -11.18
C MET A 220 18.82 -2.20 -12.05
N ILE A 221 18.69 -1.00 -11.47
CA ILE A 221 18.42 0.26 -12.18
C ILE A 221 19.38 1.36 -11.70
N SER A 222 19.86 2.17 -12.61
CA SER A 222 20.68 3.35 -12.31
C SER A 222 20.71 4.30 -13.51
N SER A 223 21.16 5.53 -13.30
CA SER A 223 21.47 6.48 -14.39
C SER A 223 22.75 6.12 -15.15
N ALA A 224 23.55 5.19 -14.65
CA ALA A 224 24.78 4.73 -15.31
C ALA A 224 24.48 3.96 -16.62
N PRO A 225 25.37 4.01 -17.63
CA PRO A 225 25.26 3.21 -18.85
C PRO A 225 25.17 1.71 -18.57
N LEU A 226 24.51 0.95 -19.47
CA LEU A 226 24.33 -0.50 -19.33
C LEU A 226 25.65 -1.26 -19.16
N GLU A 227 26.72 -0.86 -19.85
CA GLU A 227 28.04 -1.47 -19.75
C GLU A 227 28.60 -1.34 -18.33
N THR A 228 28.37 -0.20 -17.70
CA THR A 228 28.78 0.04 -16.29
C THR A 228 27.95 -0.85 -15.35
N LEU A 229 26.64 -0.96 -15.55
CA LEU A 229 25.77 -1.81 -14.74
C LEU A 229 26.13 -3.29 -14.90
N GLU A 230 26.42 -3.74 -16.13
CA GLU A 230 26.87 -5.10 -16.38
C GLU A 230 28.23 -5.39 -15.71
N ALA A 231 29.18 -4.45 -15.80
CA ALA A 231 30.45 -4.59 -15.11
C ALA A 231 30.27 -4.70 -13.59
N LYS A 232 29.38 -3.88 -12.99
CA LYS A 232 29.05 -3.97 -11.56
C LYS A 232 28.38 -5.31 -11.22
N ALA A 233 27.40 -5.78 -12.02
CA ALA A 233 26.78 -7.08 -11.83
C ALA A 233 27.81 -8.22 -11.84
N LYS A 234 28.71 -8.23 -12.82
CA LYS A 234 29.83 -9.19 -12.89
C LYS A 234 30.77 -9.06 -11.69
N LYS A 235 31.20 -7.85 -11.34
CA LYS A 235 32.15 -7.60 -10.24
C LYS A 235 31.63 -8.13 -8.91
N TYR A 236 30.36 -7.83 -8.58
CA TYR A 236 29.83 -8.10 -7.25
C TYR A 236 29.11 -9.44 -7.14
N PHE A 237 28.53 -10.00 -8.21
CA PHE A 237 27.65 -11.16 -8.09
C PHE A 237 28.20 -12.45 -8.76
N SER A 238 29.27 -12.36 -9.61
CA SER A 238 29.82 -13.56 -10.25
C SER A 238 30.48 -14.55 -9.27
N SER A 239 30.85 -14.10 -8.08
CA SER A 239 31.46 -14.97 -7.04
C SER A 239 30.40 -15.67 -6.17
N ILE A 240 29.11 -15.46 -6.38
CA ILE A 240 28.06 -16.26 -5.75
C ILE A 240 28.18 -17.68 -6.28
N GLU A 241 28.07 -18.64 -5.38
CA GLU A 241 28.29 -20.05 -5.66
C GLU A 241 27.41 -20.58 -6.81
N ASN A 242 28.04 -21.19 -7.80
CA ASN A 242 27.38 -21.90 -8.90
C ASN A 242 27.28 -23.40 -8.55
N ARG A 243 26.13 -23.82 -8.04
CA ARG A 243 25.82 -25.22 -7.81
C ARG A 243 24.39 -25.53 -8.18
N PRO A 244 24.09 -26.74 -8.62
CA PRO A 244 22.73 -27.16 -8.92
C PRO A 244 21.83 -27.06 -7.69
N VAL A 245 20.69 -26.42 -7.82
CA VAL A 245 19.66 -26.33 -6.78
C VAL A 245 18.45 -27.16 -7.23
N LYS A 246 18.03 -28.09 -6.39
CA LYS A 246 16.77 -28.81 -6.57
C LYS A 246 15.75 -28.32 -5.56
N VAL A 247 14.86 -27.46 -6.00
CA VAL A 247 13.70 -27.04 -5.20
C VAL A 247 12.64 -28.15 -5.26
N PRO A 248 12.15 -28.63 -4.10
CA PRO A 248 11.07 -29.63 -4.09
C PRO A 248 9.80 -29.09 -4.75
N GLU A 249 9.16 -29.90 -5.56
CA GLU A 249 7.91 -29.53 -6.21
C GLU A 249 6.76 -29.48 -5.20
N ILE A 250 5.93 -28.43 -5.29
CA ILE A 250 4.71 -28.27 -4.51
C ILE A 250 3.55 -28.85 -5.33
N SER A 251 2.72 -29.71 -4.70
CA SER A 251 1.56 -30.30 -5.35
C SER A 251 0.53 -29.24 -5.74
N SER A 252 -0.13 -29.41 -6.89
CA SER A 252 -1.30 -28.62 -7.27
C SER A 252 -2.59 -29.09 -6.58
N GLU A 253 -2.58 -30.27 -5.97
CA GLU A 253 -3.73 -30.86 -5.27
C GLU A 253 -3.84 -30.33 -3.82
N PHE A 254 -3.87 -29.03 -3.64
CA PHE A 254 -4.01 -28.42 -2.30
C PHE A 254 -5.45 -28.49 -1.77
N ARG A 255 -6.43 -28.74 -2.65
CA ARG A 255 -7.83 -28.92 -2.27
C ARG A 255 -8.57 -29.81 -3.28
N LYS A 256 -8.94 -31.00 -2.87
CA LYS A 256 -9.65 -31.96 -3.73
C LYS A 256 -11.11 -31.57 -3.96
N ARG A 257 -11.60 -31.76 -5.18
CA ARG A 257 -13.02 -31.60 -5.51
C ARG A 257 -13.86 -32.61 -4.73
N LEU A 258 -14.97 -32.15 -4.18
CA LEU A 258 -15.94 -33.02 -3.46
C LEU A 258 -16.95 -33.64 -4.41
N LYS A 259 -17.82 -34.52 -3.90
CA LYS A 259 -18.88 -35.11 -4.67
C LYS A 259 -20.23 -34.84 -4.00
N ASN A 260 -21.11 -34.07 -4.68
CA ASN A 260 -22.45 -33.71 -4.20
C ASN A 260 -22.45 -32.90 -2.88
N GLU A 261 -21.38 -32.17 -2.62
CA GLU A 261 -21.23 -31.31 -1.43
C GLU A 261 -20.20 -30.20 -1.70
N TYR A 262 -20.25 -29.13 -0.90
CA TYR A 262 -19.21 -28.07 -0.89
C TYR A 262 -18.69 -27.81 0.52
N ARG A 263 -17.53 -27.13 0.63
CA ARG A 263 -16.94 -26.74 1.92
C ARG A 263 -17.47 -25.37 2.34
N LEU A 264 -17.94 -25.28 3.59
CA LEU A 264 -18.24 -24.03 4.27
C LEU A 264 -17.27 -23.89 5.44
N LEU A 265 -16.37 -22.93 5.31
CA LEU A 265 -15.44 -22.50 6.34
C LEU A 265 -16.01 -21.22 6.98
N THR A 266 -16.31 -21.27 8.28
CA THR A 266 -16.75 -20.09 9.02
C THR A 266 -15.64 -19.63 9.94
N ILE A 267 -15.24 -18.35 9.87
CA ILE A 267 -14.13 -17.79 10.64
C ILE A 267 -14.67 -16.66 11.53
N LYS A 268 -14.35 -16.74 12.83
CA LYS A 268 -14.69 -15.66 13.75
C LYS A 268 -13.66 -14.56 13.69
N THR A 269 -14.12 -13.36 13.35
CA THR A 269 -13.29 -12.16 13.30
C THR A 269 -13.25 -11.43 14.63
N ILE A 270 -12.19 -10.68 14.88
CA ILE A 270 -12.06 -9.79 16.05
C ILE A 270 -12.90 -8.54 15.84
N LYS A 271 -12.78 -7.95 14.64
CA LYS A 271 -13.57 -6.79 14.24
C LYS A 271 -14.93 -7.22 13.71
N ASP A 272 -15.91 -6.32 13.78
CA ASP A 272 -17.16 -6.51 13.06
C ASP A 272 -16.92 -6.33 11.55
N VAL A 273 -16.40 -7.39 10.94
CA VAL A 273 -16.21 -7.54 9.50
C VAL A 273 -17.20 -8.62 9.05
N ARG A 274 -17.80 -8.45 7.89
CA ARG A 274 -18.75 -9.41 7.32
C ARG A 274 -18.36 -9.65 5.87
N SER A 275 -17.72 -10.76 5.58
CA SER A 275 -17.31 -11.14 4.23
C SER A 275 -17.73 -12.56 3.88
N LEU A 276 -17.98 -12.75 2.60
CA LEU A 276 -18.21 -14.04 1.98
C LEU A 276 -17.22 -14.17 0.81
N GLU A 277 -16.34 -15.15 0.89
CA GLU A 277 -15.41 -15.48 -0.18
C GLU A 277 -15.75 -16.85 -0.74
N ILE A 278 -15.67 -16.99 -2.05
CA ILE A 278 -15.87 -18.28 -2.73
C ILE A 278 -14.61 -18.52 -3.54
N ASP A 279 -13.78 -19.46 -3.10
CA ASP A 279 -12.50 -19.79 -3.70
C ASP A 279 -12.54 -21.14 -4.40
N PHE A 280 -12.01 -21.18 -5.62
CA PHE A 280 -12.00 -22.37 -6.49
C PHE A 280 -10.57 -22.65 -6.94
N PRO A 281 -9.99 -23.82 -6.64
CA PRO A 281 -8.83 -24.29 -7.39
C PRO A 281 -9.10 -24.25 -8.89
N THR A 282 -8.15 -23.70 -9.66
CA THR A 282 -8.33 -23.51 -11.11
C THR A 282 -7.13 -24.03 -11.91
N ILE A 283 -7.21 -23.93 -13.24
CA ILE A 283 -6.13 -24.32 -14.14
C ILE A 283 -4.83 -23.60 -13.83
N ARG A 284 -3.71 -24.14 -14.29
CA ARG A 284 -2.40 -23.50 -14.11
C ARG A 284 -2.30 -22.23 -14.97
N LEU A 285 -2.42 -21.08 -14.31
CA LEU A 285 -2.52 -19.77 -14.99
C LEU A 285 -1.24 -19.39 -15.74
N LEU A 286 -0.09 -19.84 -15.26
CA LEU A 286 1.20 -19.57 -15.89
C LEU A 286 1.32 -20.17 -17.30
N ASP A 287 0.58 -21.24 -17.63
CA ASP A 287 0.56 -21.83 -18.96
C ASP A 287 -0.25 -20.99 -19.97
N HIS A 288 -1.01 -20.01 -19.49
CA HIS A 288 -1.89 -19.14 -20.26
C HIS A 288 -1.53 -17.64 -20.13
N LYS A 289 -0.22 -17.32 -20.02
CA LYS A 289 0.26 -15.93 -19.80
C LYS A 289 -0.19 -14.96 -20.91
N ALA A 290 -0.36 -15.44 -22.13
CA ALA A 290 -0.75 -14.63 -23.28
C ALA A 290 -2.25 -14.27 -23.30
N SER A 291 -3.10 -15.16 -22.81
CA SER A 291 -4.56 -15.00 -22.84
C SER A 291 -5.17 -14.58 -21.49
N LYS A 292 -4.42 -14.74 -20.37
CA LYS A 292 -4.82 -14.38 -19.00
C LYS A 292 -6.28 -14.74 -18.67
N PRO A 293 -6.68 -16.01 -18.77
CA PRO A 293 -8.09 -16.40 -18.74
C PRO A 293 -8.80 -16.03 -17.44
N ALA A 294 -8.12 -16.14 -16.29
CA ALA A 294 -8.72 -15.76 -15.02
C ALA A 294 -9.00 -14.24 -14.91
N SER A 295 -8.18 -13.40 -15.53
CA SER A 295 -8.39 -11.95 -15.58
C SER A 295 -9.60 -11.61 -16.47
N VAL A 296 -9.69 -12.21 -17.66
CA VAL A 296 -10.81 -11.98 -18.60
C VAL A 296 -12.13 -12.48 -18.02
N VAL A 297 -12.17 -13.69 -17.44
CA VAL A 297 -13.36 -14.21 -16.74
C VAL A 297 -13.72 -13.34 -15.53
N GLY A 298 -12.71 -12.92 -14.77
CA GLY A 298 -12.87 -12.04 -13.61
C GLY A 298 -13.48 -10.69 -13.97
N SER A 299 -13.14 -10.10 -15.12
CA SER A 299 -13.72 -8.83 -15.57
C SER A 299 -15.22 -8.92 -15.87
N VAL A 300 -15.73 -10.11 -16.22
CA VAL A 300 -17.15 -10.35 -16.46
C VAL A 300 -17.88 -10.64 -15.13
N LEU A 301 -17.34 -11.52 -14.29
CA LEU A 301 -17.99 -11.90 -13.02
C LEU A 301 -17.92 -10.77 -11.98
N GLY A 302 -16.87 -9.98 -11.99
CA GLY A 302 -16.66 -8.80 -11.13
C GLY A 302 -17.20 -7.49 -11.71
N TYR A 303 -17.91 -7.51 -12.85
CA TYR A 303 -18.48 -6.30 -13.43
C TYR A 303 -19.48 -5.63 -12.49
N GLU A 304 -19.38 -4.30 -12.31
CA GLU A 304 -20.19 -3.54 -11.35
C GLU A 304 -21.33 -2.73 -11.97
N GLY A 305 -21.36 -2.64 -13.29
CA GLY A 305 -22.37 -1.86 -14.02
C GLY A 305 -23.77 -2.51 -13.96
N LYS A 306 -24.76 -1.80 -14.53
CA LYS A 306 -26.16 -2.26 -14.58
C LYS A 306 -26.29 -3.66 -15.17
N GLY A 307 -27.11 -4.50 -14.54
CA GLY A 307 -27.35 -5.88 -14.95
C GLY A 307 -26.28 -6.87 -14.51
N SER A 308 -25.28 -6.45 -13.77
CA SER A 308 -24.27 -7.30 -13.17
C SER A 308 -24.79 -8.06 -11.93
N LEU A 309 -24.01 -9.03 -11.50
CA LEU A 309 -24.26 -9.73 -10.24
C LEU A 309 -24.26 -8.76 -9.04
N LEU A 310 -23.27 -7.84 -8.99
CA LEU A 310 -23.18 -6.84 -7.91
C LEU A 310 -24.42 -5.94 -7.88
N SER A 311 -24.84 -5.41 -9.04
CA SER A 311 -26.04 -4.58 -9.15
C SER A 311 -27.26 -5.30 -8.57
N LYS A 312 -27.45 -6.59 -8.93
CA LYS A 312 -28.58 -7.38 -8.46
C LYS A 312 -28.55 -7.69 -6.96
N LEU A 313 -27.38 -8.02 -6.43
CA LEU A 313 -27.18 -8.24 -5.00
C LEU A 313 -27.41 -6.95 -4.17
N LYS A 314 -27.04 -5.79 -4.70
CA LYS A 314 -27.33 -4.47 -4.11
C LYS A 314 -28.81 -4.11 -4.15
N GLU A 315 -29.53 -4.43 -5.23
CA GLU A 315 -30.99 -4.26 -5.30
C GLU A 315 -31.71 -5.03 -4.20
N GLU A 316 -31.25 -6.26 -3.88
CA GLU A 316 -31.79 -7.05 -2.79
C GLU A 316 -31.25 -6.59 -1.40
N GLY A 317 -30.36 -5.60 -1.33
CA GLY A 317 -29.77 -5.06 -0.10
C GLY A 317 -28.83 -6.01 0.65
N LEU A 318 -28.26 -6.97 -0.06
CA LEU A 318 -27.47 -8.06 0.54
C LEU A 318 -26.00 -7.71 0.69
N VAL A 319 -25.45 -6.85 -0.20
CA VAL A 319 -24.00 -6.62 -0.28
C VAL A 319 -23.66 -5.14 -0.40
N LEU A 320 -22.40 -4.81 -0.02
CA LEU A 320 -21.78 -3.49 -0.17
C LEU A 320 -20.85 -3.45 -1.38
N GLY A 321 -20.21 -4.55 -1.73
CA GLY A 321 -19.25 -4.65 -2.83
C GLY A 321 -18.98 -6.10 -3.21
N LEU A 322 -18.46 -6.29 -4.43
CA LEU A 322 -18.04 -7.58 -4.97
C LEU A 322 -16.82 -7.39 -5.86
N SER A 323 -15.89 -8.33 -5.81
CA SER A 323 -14.78 -8.45 -6.76
C SER A 323 -14.59 -9.90 -7.16
N ALA A 324 -14.08 -10.14 -8.37
CA ALA A 324 -13.77 -11.48 -8.87
C ALA A 324 -12.47 -11.49 -9.66
N GLY A 325 -11.69 -12.57 -9.55
CA GLY A 325 -10.45 -12.74 -10.29
C GLY A 325 -9.67 -13.96 -9.86
N GLY A 326 -8.62 -14.30 -10.60
CA GLY A 326 -7.75 -15.41 -10.27
C GLY A 326 -6.33 -14.95 -9.93
N GLY A 327 -5.61 -15.81 -9.22
CA GLY A 327 -4.23 -15.59 -8.82
C GLY A 327 -3.50 -16.89 -8.52
N SER A 328 -2.18 -16.77 -8.35
CA SER A 328 -1.30 -17.86 -7.99
C SER A 328 -0.47 -17.46 -6.77
N SER A 329 -0.47 -18.27 -5.74
CA SER A 329 0.47 -18.13 -4.61
C SER A 329 1.76 -18.94 -4.80
N HIS A 330 1.76 -19.82 -5.78
CA HIS A 330 2.87 -20.62 -6.28
C HIS A 330 2.53 -21.04 -7.72
N PRO A 331 3.51 -21.28 -8.62
CA PRO A 331 3.22 -21.75 -9.99
C PRO A 331 2.22 -22.90 -10.10
N ASN A 332 2.20 -23.79 -9.12
CA ASN A 332 1.27 -24.94 -9.05
C ASN A 332 0.06 -24.73 -8.14
N ILE A 333 -0.07 -23.57 -7.45
CA ILE A 333 -1.21 -23.28 -6.58
C ILE A 333 -1.97 -22.10 -7.17
N ASN A 334 -3.02 -22.42 -7.91
CA ASN A 334 -3.81 -21.44 -8.64
C ASN A 334 -5.27 -21.48 -8.18
N SER A 335 -5.85 -20.32 -7.92
CA SER A 335 -7.26 -20.22 -7.57
C SER A 335 -7.97 -19.08 -8.30
N PHE A 336 -9.28 -19.20 -8.39
CA PHE A 336 -10.19 -18.13 -8.79
C PHE A 336 -11.08 -17.80 -7.61
N GLY A 337 -11.15 -16.53 -7.21
CA GLY A 337 -11.91 -16.08 -6.06
C GLY A 337 -13.01 -15.10 -6.42
N ILE A 338 -14.13 -15.16 -5.68
CA ILE A 338 -15.18 -14.14 -5.65
C ILE A 338 -15.27 -13.65 -4.21
N SER A 339 -14.96 -12.39 -3.97
CA SER A 339 -14.98 -11.78 -2.64
C SER A 339 -16.12 -10.78 -2.52
N ILE A 340 -16.93 -10.89 -1.47
CA ILE A 340 -18.17 -10.13 -1.28
C ILE A 340 -18.21 -9.53 0.12
N SER A 341 -18.41 -8.21 0.20
CA SER A 341 -18.66 -7.51 1.45
C SER A 341 -20.14 -7.50 1.77
N LEU A 342 -20.52 -8.05 2.91
CA LEU A 342 -21.91 -8.29 3.28
C LEU A 342 -22.52 -7.14 4.09
N THR A 343 -23.83 -6.91 3.90
CA THR A 343 -24.68 -6.19 4.86
C THR A 343 -25.09 -7.13 6.01
N GLU A 344 -25.76 -6.62 7.02
CA GLU A 344 -26.33 -7.45 8.08
C GLU A 344 -27.37 -8.44 7.52
N LYS A 345 -28.20 -7.98 6.58
CA LYS A 345 -29.16 -8.84 5.86
C LYS A 345 -28.42 -9.89 5.05
N GLY A 346 -27.37 -9.51 4.33
CA GLY A 346 -26.57 -10.43 3.51
C GLY A 346 -25.87 -11.51 4.34
N LEU A 347 -25.41 -11.18 5.55
CA LEU A 347 -24.86 -12.19 6.47
C LEU A 347 -25.93 -13.24 6.86
N LYS A 348 -27.14 -12.81 7.17
CA LYS A 348 -28.24 -13.71 7.51
C LYS A 348 -28.71 -14.54 6.30
N GLU A 349 -28.65 -13.97 5.11
CA GLU A 349 -29.12 -14.55 3.86
C GLU A 349 -27.98 -15.00 2.92
N TYR A 350 -26.80 -15.34 3.44
CA TYR A 350 -25.63 -15.69 2.61
C TYR A 350 -25.91 -16.87 1.66
N ASN A 351 -26.80 -17.81 2.02
CA ASN A 351 -27.23 -18.89 1.13
C ASN A 351 -27.94 -18.35 -0.12
N ARG A 352 -28.75 -17.27 0.02
CA ARG A 352 -29.37 -16.59 -1.11
C ARG A 352 -28.33 -15.96 -2.03
N ILE A 353 -27.27 -15.37 -1.44
CA ILE A 353 -26.15 -14.82 -2.20
C ILE A 353 -25.45 -15.94 -2.99
N LEU A 354 -25.17 -17.08 -2.36
CA LEU A 354 -24.58 -18.24 -3.06
C LEU A 354 -25.44 -18.71 -4.24
N GLU A 355 -26.76 -18.85 -4.05
CA GLU A 355 -27.68 -19.20 -5.13
C GLU A 355 -27.60 -18.22 -6.29
N MET A 356 -27.52 -16.91 -6.02
CA MET A 356 -27.39 -15.87 -7.05
C MET A 356 -26.02 -15.89 -7.74
N VAL A 357 -24.93 -16.10 -6.99
CA VAL A 357 -23.58 -16.22 -7.54
C VAL A 357 -23.50 -17.39 -8.54
N PHE A 358 -23.95 -18.58 -8.13
CA PHE A 358 -23.89 -19.75 -9.01
C PHE A 358 -24.87 -19.66 -10.19
N ALA A 359 -26.01 -18.97 -10.03
CA ALA A 359 -26.91 -18.66 -11.13
C ALA A 359 -26.27 -17.72 -12.16
N TYR A 360 -25.53 -16.72 -11.72
CA TYR A 360 -24.81 -15.80 -12.60
C TYR A 360 -23.62 -16.48 -13.29
N ILE A 361 -22.84 -17.29 -12.55
CA ILE A 361 -21.76 -18.12 -13.13
C ILE A 361 -22.33 -19.03 -14.23
N GLU A 362 -23.47 -19.71 -13.98
CA GLU A 362 -24.11 -20.60 -14.96
C GLU A 362 -24.61 -19.83 -16.21
N MET A 363 -25.10 -18.60 -16.01
CA MET A 363 -25.49 -17.74 -17.14
C MET A 363 -24.25 -17.39 -17.99
N VAL A 364 -23.15 -17.00 -17.37
CA VAL A 364 -21.89 -16.68 -18.08
C VAL A 364 -21.29 -17.93 -18.73
N ARG A 365 -21.36 -19.10 -18.07
CA ARG A 365 -20.87 -20.37 -18.62
C ARG A 365 -21.62 -20.79 -19.87
N LYS A 366 -22.96 -20.64 -19.89
CA LYS A 366 -23.82 -20.93 -21.07
C LYS A 366 -23.62 -19.92 -22.20
N HIS A 367 -23.41 -18.64 -21.84
CA HIS A 367 -23.18 -17.57 -22.82
C HIS A 367 -21.80 -17.70 -23.46
N GLY A 368 -20.81 -18.08 -22.71
CA GLY A 368 -19.40 -18.00 -23.06
C GLY A 368 -18.81 -16.61 -22.84
N ILE A 369 -17.52 -16.46 -23.16
CA ILE A 369 -16.84 -15.16 -23.10
C ILE A 369 -16.83 -14.55 -24.49
N GLU A 370 -17.51 -13.43 -24.65
CA GLU A 370 -17.58 -12.68 -25.87
C GLU A 370 -16.22 -12.15 -26.31
N LYS A 371 -15.93 -12.21 -27.62
CA LYS A 371 -14.65 -11.77 -28.19
C LYS A 371 -14.34 -10.31 -27.87
N TYR A 372 -15.35 -9.45 -27.92
CA TYR A 372 -15.16 -8.03 -27.60
C TYR A 372 -14.72 -7.79 -26.15
N THR A 373 -15.03 -8.67 -25.21
CA THR A 373 -14.53 -8.57 -23.82
C THR A 373 -13.00 -8.68 -23.80
N PHE A 374 -12.45 -9.65 -24.53
CA PHE A 374 -11.01 -9.77 -24.70
C PHE A 374 -10.43 -8.58 -25.49
N GLU A 375 -11.04 -8.21 -26.62
CA GLU A 375 -10.56 -7.12 -27.49
C GLU A 375 -10.47 -5.79 -26.74
N GLN A 376 -11.46 -5.46 -25.92
CA GLN A 376 -11.45 -4.25 -25.10
C GLN A 376 -10.41 -4.31 -23.99
N ALA A 377 -10.26 -5.46 -23.34
CA ALA A 377 -9.20 -5.68 -22.35
C ALA A 377 -7.80 -5.59 -22.99
N GLN A 378 -7.63 -6.13 -24.19
CA GLN A 378 -6.39 -6.05 -24.97
C GLN A 378 -6.04 -4.60 -25.33
N VAL A 379 -7.01 -3.83 -25.86
CA VAL A 379 -6.81 -2.42 -26.21
C VAL A 379 -6.41 -1.61 -24.96
N MET A 380 -7.11 -1.79 -23.86
CA MET A 380 -6.78 -1.07 -22.61
C MET A 380 -5.43 -1.52 -22.02
N ALA A 381 -5.09 -2.80 -22.11
CA ALA A 381 -3.78 -3.29 -21.70
C ALA A 381 -2.65 -2.67 -22.54
N GLN A 382 -2.83 -2.57 -23.86
CA GLN A 382 -1.87 -1.93 -24.77
C GLN A 382 -1.75 -0.43 -24.45
N ILE A 383 -2.86 0.30 -24.34
CA ILE A 383 -2.86 1.74 -24.00
C ILE A 383 -2.19 1.98 -22.64
N ASN A 384 -2.52 1.18 -21.64
CA ASN A 384 -1.91 1.30 -20.32
C ASN A 384 -0.42 0.95 -20.32
N PHE A 385 0.02 0.04 -21.19
CA PHE A 385 1.42 -0.28 -21.37
C PHE A 385 2.19 0.84 -22.10
N ASP A 386 1.64 1.36 -23.19
CA ASP A 386 2.27 2.43 -24.00
C ASP A 386 2.38 3.76 -23.24
N TRP A 387 1.44 4.02 -22.34
CA TRP A 387 1.32 5.28 -21.60
C TRP A 387 1.45 5.07 -20.07
N LYS A 388 2.14 4.00 -19.63
CA LYS A 388 2.47 3.85 -18.21
C LYS A 388 3.51 4.88 -17.79
N ASN A 389 3.48 5.25 -16.51
CA ASN A 389 4.57 6.01 -15.95
C ASN A 389 5.86 5.17 -15.95
N PRO A 390 7.02 5.76 -16.11
CA PRO A 390 8.27 5.07 -15.84
C PRO A 390 8.27 4.56 -14.39
N ASP A 391 8.29 3.24 -14.21
CA ASP A 391 8.46 2.66 -12.88
C ASP A 391 9.90 2.85 -12.44
N GLU A 392 10.14 3.30 -11.21
CA GLU A 392 11.49 3.50 -10.66
C GLU A 392 11.62 3.00 -9.22
N GLY A 393 12.85 2.98 -8.72
CA GLY A 393 13.16 2.66 -7.34
C GLY A 393 13.11 1.17 -7.01
N MET A 394 13.25 0.88 -5.72
CA MET A 394 13.42 -0.50 -5.25
C MET A 394 12.20 -1.39 -5.48
N GLY A 395 10.97 -0.84 -5.45
CA GLY A 395 9.74 -1.62 -5.68
C GLY A 395 9.65 -2.14 -7.12
N PHE A 396 10.03 -1.32 -8.10
CA PHE A 396 10.10 -1.71 -9.50
C PHE A 396 11.07 -2.87 -9.70
N ILE A 397 12.29 -2.73 -9.19
CA ILE A 397 13.35 -3.73 -9.36
C ILE A 397 13.03 -5.01 -8.58
N ALA A 398 12.42 -4.92 -7.39
CA ALA A 398 11.92 -6.07 -6.65
C ALA A 398 10.86 -6.85 -7.43
N SER A 399 9.93 -6.14 -8.10
CA SER A 399 8.95 -6.77 -8.99
C SER A 399 9.63 -7.48 -10.17
N LYS A 400 10.63 -6.85 -10.80
CA LYS A 400 11.35 -7.45 -11.93
C LYS A 400 12.13 -8.70 -11.54
N SER A 401 12.84 -8.68 -10.40
CA SER A 401 13.54 -9.86 -9.91
C SER A 401 12.58 -11.03 -9.62
N ALA A 402 11.41 -10.74 -9.06
CA ALA A 402 10.37 -11.74 -8.80
C ALA A 402 9.79 -12.35 -10.10
N LEU A 403 9.48 -11.51 -11.09
CA LEU A 403 8.92 -11.95 -12.38
C LEU A 403 9.86 -12.88 -13.16
N MET A 404 11.17 -12.77 -12.96
CA MET A 404 12.15 -13.65 -13.61
C MET A 404 12.04 -15.12 -13.16
N HIS A 405 11.32 -15.45 -12.10
CA HIS A 405 11.03 -16.84 -11.74
C HIS A 405 9.91 -17.47 -12.57
N ASP A 406 9.00 -16.64 -13.12
CA ASP A 406 7.81 -17.09 -13.84
C ASP A 406 7.87 -16.84 -15.35
N TYR A 407 8.68 -15.87 -15.78
CA TYR A 407 8.79 -15.44 -17.18
C TYR A 407 10.21 -15.56 -17.69
N ALA A 408 10.36 -15.95 -18.97
CA ALA A 408 11.66 -15.90 -19.62
C ALA A 408 12.18 -14.46 -19.69
N LEU A 409 13.51 -14.28 -19.71
CA LEU A 409 14.13 -12.95 -19.72
C LEU A 409 13.62 -12.05 -20.88
N SER A 410 13.30 -12.62 -22.04
CA SER A 410 12.70 -11.90 -23.18
C SER A 410 11.25 -11.49 -23.00
N GLU A 411 10.54 -12.07 -22.03
CA GLU A 411 9.10 -11.83 -21.81
C GLU A 411 8.82 -10.79 -20.72
N ILE A 412 9.78 -10.52 -19.80
CA ILE A 412 9.59 -9.78 -18.55
C ILE A 412 9.00 -8.38 -18.76
N GLU A 413 9.30 -7.72 -19.87
CA GLU A 413 8.87 -6.35 -20.12
C GLU A 413 7.41 -6.25 -20.59
N LYS A 414 6.95 -7.18 -21.39
CA LYS A 414 5.67 -7.08 -22.08
C LYS A 414 4.63 -8.10 -21.59
N MET A 415 5.03 -9.36 -21.46
CA MET A 415 4.09 -10.46 -21.20
C MET A 415 3.31 -10.32 -19.87
N PRO A 416 3.88 -9.81 -18.76
CA PRO A 416 3.10 -9.60 -17.54
C PRO A 416 1.93 -8.60 -17.70
N PHE A 417 2.03 -7.67 -18.65
CA PHE A 417 1.09 -6.56 -18.83
C PHE A 417 0.10 -6.77 -19.99
N LEU A 418 0.55 -7.33 -21.11
CA LEU A 418 -0.25 -7.42 -22.32
C LEU A 418 -1.14 -8.67 -22.38
N LEU A 419 -2.24 -8.56 -23.11
CA LEU A 419 -3.07 -9.66 -23.58
C LEU A 419 -2.81 -9.80 -25.09
N THR A 420 -2.25 -10.93 -25.51
CA THR A 420 -1.81 -11.12 -26.90
C THR A 420 -2.55 -12.24 -27.63
N GLU A 421 -3.26 -13.11 -26.92
CA GLU A 421 -3.94 -14.28 -27.50
C GLU A 421 -5.40 -14.38 -27.01
N TYR A 422 -6.34 -14.51 -27.94
CA TYR A 422 -7.73 -14.87 -27.63
C TYR A 422 -7.85 -16.38 -27.49
N ASP A 423 -8.06 -16.89 -26.27
CA ASP A 423 -8.14 -18.32 -25.98
C ASP A 423 -9.48 -18.70 -25.34
N PRO A 424 -10.55 -18.89 -26.15
CA PRO A 424 -11.87 -19.28 -25.63
C PRO A 424 -11.87 -20.65 -24.93
N LYS A 425 -10.89 -21.53 -25.22
CA LYS A 425 -10.76 -22.84 -24.54
C LYS A 425 -10.28 -22.64 -23.11
N ALA A 426 -9.30 -21.79 -22.88
CA ALA A 426 -8.81 -21.48 -21.54
C ALA A 426 -9.88 -20.73 -20.72
N TYR A 427 -10.64 -19.80 -21.33
CA TYR A 427 -11.75 -19.13 -20.63
C TYR A 427 -12.80 -20.12 -20.19
N LYS A 428 -13.18 -21.04 -21.06
CA LYS A 428 -14.11 -22.14 -20.74
C LYS A 428 -13.56 -23.03 -19.64
N ALA A 429 -12.28 -23.41 -19.71
CA ALA A 429 -11.64 -24.24 -18.69
C ALA A 429 -11.69 -23.59 -17.31
N VAL A 430 -11.42 -22.26 -17.19
CA VAL A 430 -11.60 -21.54 -15.94
C VAL A 430 -13.06 -21.62 -15.47
N LEU A 431 -14.03 -21.28 -16.33
CA LEU A 431 -15.47 -21.34 -15.97
C LEU A 431 -15.93 -22.71 -15.52
N GLU A 432 -15.38 -23.79 -16.07
CA GLU A 432 -15.68 -25.17 -15.69
C GLU A 432 -15.16 -25.54 -14.28
N THR A 433 -14.17 -24.79 -13.75
CA THR A 433 -13.73 -24.99 -12.36
C THR A 433 -14.65 -24.31 -11.34
N LEU A 434 -15.47 -23.35 -11.75
CA LEU A 434 -16.33 -22.54 -10.87
C LEU A 434 -17.65 -23.26 -10.57
N VAL A 435 -17.57 -24.40 -9.89
CA VAL A 435 -18.71 -25.24 -9.52
C VAL A 435 -18.74 -25.50 -8.01
N PRO A 436 -19.92 -25.73 -7.42
CA PRO A 436 -20.05 -25.88 -5.97
C PRO A 436 -19.12 -26.94 -5.38
N GLU A 437 -18.96 -28.10 -6.03
CA GLU A 437 -18.13 -29.22 -5.58
C GLU A 437 -16.64 -28.86 -5.49
N ASN A 438 -16.20 -27.87 -6.27
CA ASN A 438 -14.81 -27.40 -6.31
C ASN A 438 -14.60 -26.18 -5.40
N SER A 439 -15.66 -25.66 -4.79
CA SER A 439 -15.60 -24.43 -4.00
C SER A 439 -15.23 -24.65 -2.54
N MET A 440 -14.55 -23.67 -1.97
CA MET A 440 -14.53 -23.39 -0.54
C MET A 440 -15.21 -22.04 -0.32
N VAL A 441 -16.34 -22.08 0.36
CA VAL A 441 -17.07 -20.90 0.80
C VAL A 441 -16.53 -20.48 2.16
N VAL A 442 -15.98 -19.29 2.26
CA VAL A 442 -15.44 -18.73 3.52
C VAL A 442 -16.38 -17.63 4.00
N LEU A 443 -17.01 -17.81 5.14
CA LEU A 443 -17.88 -16.83 5.78
C LEU A 443 -17.20 -16.29 7.02
N SER A 444 -16.86 -15.00 7.02
CA SER A 444 -16.12 -14.36 8.11
C SER A 444 -16.99 -13.31 8.81
N HIS A 445 -17.19 -13.46 10.13
CA HIS A 445 -17.92 -12.49 10.96
C HIS A 445 -17.64 -12.70 12.46
N ASN A 446 -17.85 -11.66 13.28
CA ASN A 446 -17.50 -11.68 14.69
C ASN A 446 -18.47 -12.47 15.61
N SER A 447 -19.67 -12.78 15.12
CA SER A 447 -20.67 -13.59 15.85
C SER A 447 -20.71 -15.06 15.38
N ALA A 448 -19.67 -15.51 14.66
CA ALA A 448 -19.58 -16.88 14.17
C ALA A 448 -19.52 -17.89 15.31
N GLU A 449 -20.26 -19.00 15.17
CA GLU A 449 -20.08 -20.18 16.00
C GLU A 449 -18.90 -21.00 15.49
N PHE A 450 -18.15 -21.59 16.40
CA PHE A 450 -16.95 -22.37 16.09
C PHE A 450 -16.84 -23.62 16.92
N ASP A 451 -16.15 -24.61 16.40
CA ASP A 451 -15.82 -25.89 17.07
C ASP A 451 -14.32 -26.20 17.07
N LYS A 452 -13.52 -25.34 16.46
CA LYS A 452 -12.07 -25.48 16.31
C LYS A 452 -11.34 -24.17 16.60
N LYS A 453 -10.08 -24.30 17.02
CA LYS A 453 -9.16 -23.19 17.22
C LYS A 453 -7.89 -23.48 16.44
N ALA A 454 -7.48 -22.54 15.60
CA ALA A 454 -6.27 -22.65 14.80
C ALA A 454 -5.03 -22.39 15.68
N PRO A 455 -3.93 -23.11 15.47
CA PRO A 455 -2.67 -22.82 16.14
C PRO A 455 -2.14 -21.46 15.72
N TYR A 456 -1.17 -20.94 16.45
CA TYR A 456 -0.42 -19.69 16.21
C TYR A 456 -1.26 -18.42 16.33
N TYR A 457 -2.33 -18.29 15.55
CA TYR A 457 -3.21 -17.10 15.53
C TYR A 457 -4.39 -17.20 16.50
N ASP A 458 -4.58 -18.31 17.19
CA ASP A 458 -5.73 -18.53 18.09
C ASP A 458 -7.09 -18.25 17.42
N SER A 459 -7.15 -18.39 16.09
CA SER A 459 -8.36 -18.09 15.31
C SER A 459 -9.42 -19.15 15.51
N GLU A 460 -10.61 -18.73 15.90
CA GLU A 460 -11.76 -19.60 16.10
C GLU A 460 -12.49 -19.80 14.77
N TYR A 461 -12.77 -21.08 14.41
CA TYR A 461 -13.38 -21.42 13.13
C TYR A 461 -14.17 -22.73 13.17
N SER A 462 -15.03 -22.94 12.17
CA SER A 462 -15.66 -24.23 11.88
C SER A 462 -15.53 -24.58 10.40
N LEU A 463 -15.34 -25.87 10.08
CA LEU A 463 -15.32 -26.37 8.72
C LEU A 463 -16.39 -27.46 8.56
N ARG A 464 -17.35 -27.21 7.69
CA ARG A 464 -18.45 -28.11 7.43
C ARG A 464 -18.53 -28.47 5.94
N LYS A 465 -19.05 -29.70 5.64
CA LYS A 465 -19.40 -30.09 4.28
C LYS A 465 -20.92 -29.99 4.14
N ILE A 466 -21.37 -29.18 3.22
CA ILE A 466 -22.77 -28.86 3.00
C ILE A 466 -23.29 -29.70 1.84
N LYS A 467 -24.38 -30.43 2.09
CA LYS A 467 -25.04 -31.39 1.15
C LYS A 467 -26.57 -31.25 1.15
N GLY A 468 -27.25 -32.04 0.38
CA GLY A 468 -28.73 -32.08 0.30
C GLY A 468 -29.28 -30.83 -0.37
N LYS A 469 -30.43 -30.31 0.11
CA LYS A 469 -31.16 -29.20 -0.52
C LYS A 469 -30.30 -27.94 -0.74
N SER A 470 -29.46 -27.60 0.19
CA SER A 470 -28.58 -26.42 0.08
C SER A 470 -27.57 -26.58 -1.06
N PHE A 471 -26.99 -27.78 -1.21
CA PHE A 471 -26.11 -28.07 -2.34
C PHE A 471 -26.87 -28.12 -3.68
N THR A 472 -28.03 -28.83 -3.71
CA THR A 472 -28.84 -28.99 -4.93
C THR A 472 -29.26 -27.65 -5.54
N LYS A 473 -29.60 -26.65 -4.72
CA LYS A 473 -29.95 -25.30 -5.17
C LYS A 473 -28.79 -24.60 -5.90
N LEU A 474 -27.54 -24.91 -5.56
CA LEU A 474 -26.37 -24.29 -6.20
C LEU A 474 -26.03 -24.93 -7.55
N VAL A 475 -26.27 -26.26 -7.69
CA VAL A 475 -26.01 -26.99 -8.95
C VAL A 475 -27.16 -26.92 -9.94
N THR A 476 -28.39 -26.58 -9.47
CA THR A 476 -29.56 -26.31 -10.29
C THR A 476 -30.09 -24.90 -10.08
N PRO A 477 -29.25 -23.87 -10.38
CA PRO A 477 -29.61 -22.50 -10.02
C PRO A 477 -30.78 -21.99 -10.87
N VAL A 478 -31.64 -21.20 -10.24
CA VAL A 478 -32.77 -20.54 -10.92
C VAL A 478 -32.23 -19.27 -11.63
N LYS A 479 -32.71 -19.06 -12.87
CA LYS A 479 -32.33 -17.88 -13.66
C LYS A 479 -32.60 -16.58 -12.89
N LEU A 480 -31.59 -15.71 -12.83
CA LEU A 480 -31.72 -14.37 -12.24
C LEU A 480 -32.34 -13.40 -13.26
N ASN A 481 -33.54 -12.91 -12.96
CA ASN A 481 -34.20 -11.91 -13.79
C ASN A 481 -33.49 -10.54 -13.62
N GLY A 482 -33.32 -9.81 -14.72
CA GLY A 482 -32.67 -8.49 -14.72
C GLY A 482 -31.15 -8.53 -14.80
N THR A 483 -30.53 -9.70 -14.83
CA THR A 483 -29.08 -9.83 -15.08
C THR A 483 -28.81 -10.14 -16.56
N PHE A 484 -27.70 -9.64 -17.08
CA PHE A 484 -27.25 -9.87 -18.44
C PHE A 484 -25.73 -9.78 -18.54
N TYR A 485 -25.19 -10.28 -19.63
CA TYR A 485 -23.76 -10.18 -19.93
C TYR A 485 -23.34 -8.70 -20.16
N PRO A 486 -22.18 -8.23 -19.65
CA PRO A 486 -21.73 -6.85 -19.82
C PRO A 486 -21.69 -6.42 -21.28
N LYS A 487 -22.21 -5.23 -21.58
CA LYS A 487 -22.20 -4.67 -22.93
C LYS A 487 -20.82 -4.12 -23.30
N LYS A 488 -20.61 -3.88 -24.60
CA LYS A 488 -19.42 -3.21 -25.12
C LYS A 488 -19.27 -1.84 -24.46
N ASN A 489 -18.05 -1.51 -24.03
CA ASN A 489 -17.74 -0.24 -23.36
C ASN A 489 -17.46 0.86 -24.41
N GLU A 490 -18.26 1.91 -24.40
CA GLU A 490 -18.17 3.03 -25.35
C GLU A 490 -17.16 4.12 -24.91
N PHE A 491 -16.59 4.00 -23.70
CA PHE A 491 -15.66 4.99 -23.14
C PHE A 491 -14.18 4.69 -23.41
N ILE A 492 -13.87 3.62 -24.15
CA ILE A 492 -12.48 3.30 -24.51
C ILE A 492 -11.89 4.47 -25.30
N PRO A 493 -10.75 5.07 -24.89
CA PRO A 493 -10.16 6.21 -25.58
C PRO A 493 -9.41 5.77 -26.85
N TYR A 494 -9.63 6.49 -27.95
CA TYR A 494 -8.95 6.23 -29.22
C TYR A 494 -8.13 7.44 -29.71
N ASN A 495 -8.41 8.66 -29.23
CA ASN A 495 -7.64 9.86 -29.56
C ASN A 495 -6.66 10.20 -28.42
N LEU A 496 -5.38 9.87 -28.66
CA LEU A 496 -4.29 10.00 -27.69
C LEU A 496 -3.26 11.07 -28.10
N LYS A 497 -3.69 12.15 -28.78
CA LYS A 497 -2.80 13.25 -29.19
C LYS A 497 -2.27 14.00 -27.96
N LEU A 498 -0.98 14.37 -27.99
CA LEU A 498 -0.36 15.27 -27.03
C LEU A 498 -0.55 16.73 -27.45
N ILE A 499 -0.68 17.63 -26.48
CA ILE A 499 -0.84 19.08 -26.63
C ILE A 499 0.37 19.73 -25.95
N ASP A 500 0.80 20.91 -26.37
CA ASP A 500 1.94 21.65 -25.82
C ASP A 500 1.53 23.11 -25.53
N GLU A 501 1.47 23.48 -24.23
CA GLU A 501 1.12 24.81 -23.72
C GLU A 501 1.84 25.14 -22.40
N ASP A 502 2.13 26.42 -22.10
CA ASP A 502 2.87 26.90 -20.93
C ASP A 502 2.03 26.96 -19.64
N PRO A 503 2.65 26.81 -18.42
CA PRO A 503 1.96 26.88 -17.11
C PRO A 503 1.50 28.29 -16.77
N HIS A 504 0.26 28.49 -16.24
CA HIS A 504 -0.23 29.80 -15.79
C HIS A 504 -1.49 29.75 -14.91
N LEU A 505 -1.85 30.89 -14.34
CA LEU A 505 -3.07 31.09 -13.57
C LEU A 505 -4.25 31.31 -14.55
N ILE A 506 -5.25 30.41 -14.50
CA ILE A 506 -6.38 30.46 -15.43
C ILE A 506 -7.63 31.10 -14.83
N ARG A 507 -7.70 31.26 -13.53
CA ARG A 507 -8.79 31.96 -12.83
C ARG A 507 -8.31 32.52 -11.49
N ASP A 508 -8.66 33.79 -11.20
CA ASP A 508 -8.46 34.42 -9.89
C ASP A 508 -9.55 35.45 -9.64
N ASP A 509 -10.60 35.05 -8.90
CA ASP A 509 -11.73 35.92 -8.54
C ASP A 509 -12.27 35.59 -7.15
N GLY A 510 -13.32 36.23 -6.71
CA GLY A 510 -13.93 36.00 -5.38
C GLY A 510 -14.51 34.59 -5.19
N LEU A 511 -14.72 33.82 -6.26
CA LEU A 511 -15.30 32.47 -6.23
C LEU A 511 -14.26 31.37 -6.35
N ALA A 512 -13.18 31.59 -7.12
CA ALA A 512 -12.19 30.58 -7.37
C ALA A 512 -10.79 31.13 -7.68
N LYS A 513 -9.77 30.35 -7.31
CA LYS A 513 -8.37 30.53 -7.71
C LYS A 513 -7.84 29.21 -8.26
N VAL A 514 -7.56 29.17 -9.57
CA VAL A 514 -7.22 27.92 -10.27
C VAL A 514 -5.99 28.11 -11.15
N TRP A 515 -5.04 27.22 -10.98
CA TRP A 515 -3.82 27.15 -11.78
C TRP A 515 -3.90 25.99 -12.76
N PHE A 516 -3.26 26.18 -13.91
CA PHE A 516 -3.03 25.16 -14.91
C PHE A 516 -1.53 25.00 -15.17
N LYS A 517 -1.10 23.76 -15.33
CA LYS A 517 0.28 23.42 -15.76
C LYS A 517 0.23 22.29 -16.76
N TYR A 518 0.70 22.55 -17.97
CA TYR A 518 0.91 21.53 -18.98
C TYR A 518 2.01 20.53 -18.53
N ASP A 519 1.83 19.25 -18.89
CA ASP A 519 2.86 18.24 -18.63
C ASP A 519 3.86 18.14 -19.78
N GLN A 520 5.07 18.64 -19.55
CA GLN A 520 6.19 18.55 -20.48
C GLN A 520 7.11 17.35 -20.21
N ARG A 521 6.98 16.72 -19.02
CA ARG A 521 7.90 15.68 -18.57
C ARG A 521 7.47 14.30 -19.02
N PHE A 522 6.24 13.89 -18.73
CA PHE A 522 5.77 12.52 -18.99
C PHE A 522 5.18 12.35 -20.38
N LYS A 523 4.72 13.43 -21.00
CA LYS A 523 4.15 13.45 -22.36
C LYS A 523 3.11 12.36 -22.57
N GLN A 524 2.22 12.18 -21.60
CA GLN A 524 1.12 11.22 -21.65
C GLN A 524 -0.18 11.91 -22.03
N PRO A 525 -1.11 11.28 -22.77
CA PRO A 525 -2.41 11.86 -23.11
C PRO A 525 -3.38 11.82 -21.93
N LYS A 526 -2.90 12.19 -20.74
CA LYS A 526 -3.64 12.19 -19.48
C LYS A 526 -3.68 13.58 -18.86
N VAL A 527 -4.76 13.87 -18.15
CA VAL A 527 -4.92 15.09 -17.36
C VAL A 527 -5.58 14.76 -16.03
N TYR A 528 -5.25 15.54 -15.03
CA TYR A 528 -5.86 15.49 -13.71
C TYR A 528 -6.28 16.90 -13.29
N LEU A 529 -7.50 17.00 -12.77
CA LEU A 529 -8.09 18.22 -12.24
C LEU A 529 -8.41 17.96 -10.76
N THR A 530 -7.85 18.76 -9.86
CA THR A 530 -8.16 18.67 -8.44
C THR A 530 -8.67 20.02 -7.95
N TYR A 531 -9.82 20.00 -7.29
CA TYR A 531 -10.49 21.16 -6.74
C TYR A 531 -10.76 20.98 -5.24
N GLN A 532 -10.21 21.87 -4.40
CA GLN A 532 -10.63 22.07 -3.03
C GLN A 532 -11.81 23.03 -3.03
N ILE A 533 -12.99 22.53 -2.74
CA ILE A 533 -14.22 23.31 -2.62
C ILE A 533 -14.42 23.62 -1.14
N GLU A 534 -13.93 24.77 -0.71
CA GLU A 534 -14.04 25.20 0.67
C GLU A 534 -15.50 25.58 1.01
N THR A 535 -15.97 25.12 2.17
CA THR A 535 -17.32 25.41 2.67
C THR A 535 -17.33 25.32 4.20
N PRO A 536 -18.12 26.15 4.91
CA PRO A 536 -18.16 26.12 6.37
C PRO A 536 -18.94 24.93 6.94
N HIS A 537 -19.51 24.06 6.09
CA HIS A 537 -20.49 23.07 6.51
C HIS A 537 -19.94 21.67 6.81
N THR A 538 -18.65 21.38 6.51
CA THR A 538 -18.13 19.99 6.61
C THR A 538 -17.65 19.59 7.99
N TYR A 539 -17.19 20.51 8.84
CA TYR A 539 -16.45 20.10 10.04
C TYR A 539 -16.85 20.76 11.37
N ARG A 540 -17.43 21.93 11.42
CA ARG A 540 -17.66 22.74 12.62
C ARG A 540 -18.52 22.12 13.75
N SER A 541 -18.91 20.85 13.61
CA SER A 541 -19.54 20.03 14.65
C SER A 541 -19.44 18.55 14.32
N PRO A 542 -19.56 17.63 15.32
CA PRO A 542 -19.63 16.19 15.05
C PRO A 542 -20.75 15.82 14.07
N LYS A 543 -21.89 16.53 14.14
CA LYS A 543 -23.05 16.36 13.24
C LYS A 543 -22.67 16.72 11.80
N ASN A 544 -22.04 17.89 11.57
CA ASN A 544 -21.60 18.31 10.23
C ASN A 544 -20.59 17.34 9.66
N TYR A 545 -19.61 16.91 10.48
CA TYR A 545 -18.64 15.89 10.08
C TYR A 545 -19.33 14.59 9.59
N GLN A 546 -20.32 14.10 10.33
CA GLN A 546 -21.02 12.87 9.96
C GLN A 546 -21.95 13.05 8.76
N LEU A 547 -22.60 14.20 8.63
CA LEU A 547 -23.37 14.54 7.43
C LEU A 547 -22.46 14.57 6.19
N ALA A 548 -21.28 15.18 6.30
CA ALA A 548 -20.29 15.21 5.21
C ALA A 548 -19.82 13.80 4.80
N LYS A 549 -19.56 12.93 5.77
CA LYS A 549 -19.15 11.54 5.50
C LYS A 549 -20.28 10.68 4.90
N LEU A 550 -21.50 10.84 5.38
CA LEU A 550 -22.67 10.18 4.78
C LEU A 550 -22.93 10.70 3.37
N TYR A 551 -22.82 12.00 3.15
CA TYR A 551 -22.93 12.63 1.82
C TYR A 551 -21.89 12.02 0.84
N GLU A 552 -20.60 12.00 1.23
CA GLU A 552 -19.53 11.42 0.44
C GLU A 552 -19.85 9.98 0.02
N ALA A 553 -20.27 9.15 0.98
CA ALA A 553 -20.61 7.75 0.73
C ALA A 553 -21.86 7.58 -0.14
N ALA A 554 -22.88 8.43 0.06
CA ALA A 554 -24.12 8.40 -0.70
C ALA A 554 -23.94 8.82 -2.16
N VAL A 555 -23.14 9.87 -2.43
CA VAL A 555 -22.78 10.28 -3.81
C VAL A 555 -21.99 9.18 -4.49
N ARG A 556 -21.01 8.57 -3.81
CA ARG A 556 -20.21 7.48 -4.34
C ARG A 556 -21.07 6.27 -4.72
N GLU A 557 -22.00 5.87 -3.86
CA GLU A 557 -22.94 4.78 -4.14
C GLU A 557 -23.85 5.09 -5.33
N GLY A 558 -24.40 6.30 -5.39
CA GLY A 558 -25.29 6.74 -6.49
C GLY A 558 -24.58 6.81 -7.86
N LEU A 559 -23.27 7.04 -7.85
CA LEU A 559 -22.43 7.10 -9.06
C LEU A 559 -21.85 5.75 -9.49
N ASN A 560 -21.84 4.73 -8.63
CA ASN A 560 -21.05 3.53 -8.83
C ASN A 560 -21.32 2.84 -10.19
N GLU A 561 -22.58 2.54 -10.50
CA GLU A 561 -22.95 1.88 -11.76
C GLU A 561 -22.70 2.73 -13.01
N LEU A 562 -22.84 4.06 -12.88
CA LEU A 562 -22.65 5.01 -13.98
C LEU A 562 -21.18 5.20 -14.33
N VAL A 563 -20.31 5.22 -13.30
CA VAL A 563 -18.88 5.50 -13.47
C VAL A 563 -18.08 4.23 -13.75
N TYR A 564 -18.61 3.05 -13.46
CA TYR A 564 -17.82 1.82 -13.60
C TYR A 564 -17.28 1.60 -15.03
N PRO A 565 -18.08 1.72 -16.12
CA PRO A 565 -17.54 1.60 -17.48
C PRO A 565 -16.46 2.65 -17.80
N ILE A 566 -16.59 3.86 -17.21
CA ILE A 566 -15.63 4.95 -17.38
C ILE A 566 -14.29 4.60 -16.69
N LYS A 567 -14.34 4.00 -15.50
CA LYS A 567 -13.14 3.49 -14.81
C LYS A 567 -12.42 2.41 -15.62
N MET A 568 -13.16 1.50 -16.25
CA MET A 568 -12.59 0.46 -17.09
C MET A 568 -11.91 1.03 -18.35
N ALA A 569 -12.26 2.26 -18.75
CA ALA A 569 -11.62 3.02 -19.82
C ALA A 569 -10.44 3.91 -19.35
N GLY A 570 -9.93 3.69 -18.14
CA GLY A 570 -8.75 4.38 -17.62
C GLY A 570 -8.99 5.78 -17.08
N LEU A 571 -10.27 6.13 -16.78
CA LEU A 571 -10.60 7.38 -16.11
C LEU A 571 -10.98 7.13 -14.65
N SER A 572 -10.83 8.14 -13.82
CA SER A 572 -11.11 8.04 -12.38
C SER A 572 -11.66 9.34 -11.82
N TYR A 573 -12.45 9.23 -10.76
CA TYR A 573 -12.76 10.34 -9.90
C TYR A 573 -12.55 9.97 -8.44
N SER A 574 -12.28 10.98 -7.63
CA SER A 574 -12.25 10.88 -6.18
C SER A 574 -13.03 12.05 -5.59
N LEU A 575 -13.93 11.73 -4.68
CA LEU A 575 -14.67 12.70 -3.88
C LEU A 575 -14.37 12.39 -2.43
N SER A 576 -13.85 13.36 -1.70
CA SER A 576 -13.60 13.25 -0.27
C SER A 576 -14.01 14.51 0.46
N THR A 577 -14.46 14.36 1.71
CA THR A 577 -14.81 15.46 2.57
C THR A 577 -13.76 15.59 3.68
N GLY A 578 -13.29 16.81 3.87
CA GLY A 578 -12.28 17.17 4.87
C GLY A 578 -12.74 18.34 5.74
N LYS A 579 -11.83 18.88 6.52
CA LYS A 579 -12.12 20.01 7.42
C LYS A 579 -12.42 21.29 6.67
N LYS A 580 -11.67 21.59 5.61
CA LYS A 580 -11.85 22.76 4.76
C LYS A 580 -13.07 22.68 3.84
N GLY A 581 -13.55 21.48 3.55
CA GLY A 581 -14.65 21.31 2.59
C GLY A 581 -14.56 20.00 1.84
N VAL A 582 -14.83 20.05 0.54
CA VAL A 582 -14.86 18.90 -0.37
C VAL A 582 -13.68 18.95 -1.31
N VAL A 583 -12.97 17.83 -1.48
CA VAL A 583 -11.95 17.67 -2.53
C VAL A 583 -12.53 16.80 -3.62
N LEU A 584 -12.56 17.33 -4.83
CA LEU A 584 -12.95 16.61 -6.05
C LEU A 584 -11.72 16.49 -6.96
N THR A 585 -11.32 15.26 -7.27
CA THR A 585 -10.29 14.97 -8.27
C THR A 585 -10.91 14.19 -9.42
N ILE A 586 -10.64 14.60 -10.65
CA ILE A 586 -11.01 13.93 -11.89
C ILE A 586 -9.72 13.66 -12.64
N GLY A 587 -9.50 12.46 -13.16
CA GLY A 587 -8.24 12.15 -13.85
C GLY A 587 -8.33 10.98 -14.82
N GLY A 588 -7.34 10.91 -15.72
CA GLY A 588 -7.19 9.88 -16.73
C GLY A 588 -6.98 10.43 -18.14
N TYR A 589 -7.33 9.65 -19.14
CA TYR A 589 -7.15 10.04 -20.56
C TYR A 589 -7.96 11.28 -20.91
N SER A 590 -7.28 12.32 -21.41
CA SER A 590 -7.80 13.69 -21.58
C SER A 590 -9.00 13.79 -22.55
N GLU A 591 -9.16 12.85 -23.47
CA GLU A 591 -10.27 12.84 -24.46
C GLU A 591 -11.65 12.85 -23.79
N ARG A 592 -11.83 12.11 -22.68
CA ARG A 592 -13.13 11.88 -22.03
C ARG A 592 -13.29 12.53 -20.65
N ILE A 593 -12.34 13.35 -20.24
CA ILE A 593 -12.35 14.01 -18.92
C ILE A 593 -13.58 14.91 -18.73
N ALA A 594 -13.95 15.68 -19.74
CA ALA A 594 -15.12 16.57 -19.66
C ALA A 594 -16.43 15.80 -19.45
N ASP A 595 -16.58 14.62 -20.09
CA ASP A 595 -17.75 13.76 -19.92
C ASP A 595 -17.86 13.26 -18.48
N LEU A 596 -16.73 12.79 -17.91
CA LEU A 596 -16.69 12.36 -16.53
C LEU A 596 -16.96 13.51 -15.55
N LEU A 597 -16.35 14.67 -15.75
CA LEU A 597 -16.58 15.85 -14.91
C LEU A 597 -18.06 16.24 -14.92
N LYS A 598 -18.69 16.30 -16.09
CA LYS A 598 -20.13 16.62 -16.25
C LYS A 598 -21.03 15.60 -15.56
N LEU A 599 -20.67 14.31 -15.63
CA LEU A 599 -21.41 13.24 -14.96
C LEU A 599 -21.33 13.39 -13.44
N VAL A 600 -20.12 13.61 -12.92
CA VAL A 600 -19.89 13.73 -11.47
C VAL A 600 -20.57 14.98 -10.91
N THR A 601 -20.34 16.17 -11.51
CA THR A 601 -20.86 17.45 -11.01
C THR A 601 -22.38 17.49 -10.96
N ARG A 602 -23.09 16.89 -11.95
CA ARG A 602 -24.55 16.78 -11.96
C ARG A 602 -25.12 15.98 -10.78
N ASN A 603 -24.33 15.12 -10.15
CA ASN A 603 -24.75 14.24 -9.08
C ASN A 603 -24.26 14.70 -7.69
N LEU A 604 -23.54 15.84 -7.59
CA LEU A 604 -23.06 16.34 -6.31
C LEU A 604 -24.18 16.87 -5.41
N MET A 605 -25.17 17.54 -6.00
CA MET A 605 -26.23 18.22 -5.21
C MET A 605 -27.50 17.37 -5.04
N GLU A 606 -27.61 16.24 -5.75
CA GLU A 606 -28.78 15.38 -5.73
C GLU A 606 -28.44 13.95 -5.33
N ILE A 607 -28.81 13.58 -4.10
CA ILE A 607 -28.56 12.24 -3.58
C ILE A 607 -29.57 11.24 -4.15
N LYS A 608 -29.11 10.37 -5.05
CA LYS A 608 -29.94 9.39 -5.81
C LYS A 608 -29.74 7.96 -5.28
N ILE A 609 -30.01 7.75 -4.01
CA ILE A 609 -30.03 6.42 -3.39
C ILE A 609 -31.34 6.22 -2.63
N ASP A 610 -31.79 4.97 -2.52
CA ASP A 610 -32.94 4.60 -1.74
C ASP A 610 -32.64 4.49 -0.24
N ALA A 611 -33.68 4.32 0.56
CA ALA A 611 -33.57 4.22 2.03
C ALA A 611 -32.79 2.95 2.47
N GLN A 612 -32.84 1.87 1.69
CA GLN A 612 -32.13 0.62 1.99
C GLN A 612 -30.62 0.78 1.78
N LYS A 613 -30.18 1.31 0.64
CA LYS A 613 -28.78 1.63 0.36
C LYS A 613 -28.21 2.60 1.41
N PHE A 614 -28.97 3.63 1.75
CA PHE A 614 -28.59 4.56 2.82
C PHE A 614 -28.43 3.86 4.18
N GLY A 615 -29.37 2.99 4.55
CA GLY A 615 -29.30 2.18 5.77
C GLY A 615 -28.01 1.34 5.85
N ASN A 616 -27.66 0.68 4.75
CA ASN A 616 -26.44 -0.10 4.65
C ASN A 616 -25.16 0.72 4.78
N ILE A 617 -25.10 1.89 4.13
CA ILE A 617 -23.98 2.84 4.25
C ILE A 617 -23.82 3.30 5.70
N LYS A 618 -24.92 3.72 6.34
CA LYS A 618 -24.90 4.21 7.72
C LYS A 618 -24.46 3.10 8.68
N GLU A 619 -24.97 1.88 8.51
CA GLU A 619 -24.58 0.72 9.32
C GLU A 619 -23.07 0.43 9.18
N ALA A 620 -22.54 0.42 7.96
CA ALA A 620 -21.13 0.24 7.71
C ALA A 620 -20.25 1.33 8.37
N MET A 621 -20.70 2.58 8.37
CA MET A 621 -20.01 3.68 9.06
C MET A 621 -20.04 3.52 10.59
N VAL A 622 -21.19 3.13 11.18
CA VAL A 622 -21.32 2.83 12.61
C VAL A 622 -20.35 1.70 13.00
N ARG A 623 -20.33 0.62 12.24
CA ARG A 623 -19.41 -0.50 12.44
C ARG A 623 -17.95 -0.08 12.30
N GLY A 624 -17.63 0.71 11.29
CA GLY A 624 -16.29 1.27 11.09
C GLY A 624 -15.82 2.10 12.29
N LEU A 625 -16.66 2.95 12.87
CA LEU A 625 -16.33 3.72 14.07
C LEU A 625 -16.10 2.82 15.30
N LYS A 626 -16.93 1.81 15.49
CA LYS A 626 -16.76 0.82 16.58
C LYS A 626 -15.46 0.01 16.42
N ASN A 627 -15.15 -0.41 15.21
CA ASN A 627 -13.93 -1.19 14.92
C ASN A 627 -12.63 -0.39 15.12
N ARG A 628 -12.66 0.94 15.11
CA ARG A 628 -11.45 1.76 15.34
C ARG A 628 -10.84 1.54 16.71
N LYS A 629 -11.64 1.25 17.73
CA LYS A 629 -11.14 0.92 19.08
C LYS A 629 -10.25 -0.33 19.10
N LEU A 630 -10.45 -1.24 18.14
CA LEU A 630 -9.69 -2.47 17.95
C LEU A 630 -8.45 -2.26 17.06
N GLY A 631 -8.01 -1.02 16.89
CA GLY A 631 -6.79 -0.68 16.15
C GLY A 631 -5.53 -0.96 16.95
N GLN A 632 -4.41 -1.17 16.25
CA GLN A 632 -3.09 -1.41 16.88
C GLN A 632 -2.69 -0.29 17.84
N ALA A 633 -1.98 -0.63 18.91
CA ALA A 633 -1.65 0.30 19.98
C ALA A 633 -0.93 1.57 19.49
N TYR A 634 0.03 1.47 18.57
CA TYR A 634 0.72 2.63 18.02
C TYR A 634 -0.22 3.57 17.25
N ALA A 635 -1.18 3.01 16.51
CA ALA A 635 -2.16 3.79 15.77
C ALA A 635 -3.13 4.51 16.72
N ARG A 636 -3.49 3.85 17.83
CA ARG A 636 -4.27 4.46 18.92
C ARG A 636 -3.49 5.60 19.58
N GLY A 637 -2.19 5.42 19.83
CA GLY A 637 -1.30 6.48 20.31
C GLY A 637 -1.29 7.69 19.38
N GLY A 638 -1.16 7.47 18.07
CA GLY A 638 -1.28 8.51 17.04
C GLY A 638 -2.62 9.24 17.07
N TYR A 639 -3.73 8.51 17.18
CA TYR A 639 -5.07 9.08 17.29
C TYR A 639 -5.23 10.04 18.48
N TYR A 640 -4.76 9.66 19.68
CA TYR A 640 -4.82 10.53 20.84
C TYR A 640 -3.90 11.75 20.74
N ASN A 641 -2.73 11.61 20.10
CA ASN A 641 -1.89 12.75 19.76
C ASN A 641 -2.63 13.79 18.92
N TRP A 642 -3.34 13.35 17.86
CA TRP A 642 -4.13 14.23 17.01
C TRP A 642 -5.29 14.88 17.76
N LEU A 643 -6.01 14.12 18.60
CA LEU A 643 -7.10 14.65 19.42
C LEU A 643 -6.65 15.75 20.38
N MET A 644 -5.45 15.63 20.93
CA MET A 644 -4.94 16.58 21.93
C MET A 644 -4.23 17.79 21.28
N LEU A 645 -3.45 17.56 20.22
CA LEU A 645 -2.66 18.63 19.61
C LEU A 645 -3.43 19.52 18.66
N LEU A 646 -4.49 19.03 18.03
CA LEU A 646 -5.31 19.82 17.12
C LEU A 646 -6.57 20.33 17.82
N ASP A 647 -6.96 21.54 17.46
CA ASP A 647 -8.24 22.12 17.86
C ASP A 647 -9.42 21.51 17.06
N GLU A 648 -10.64 21.71 17.51
CA GLU A 648 -11.85 21.16 16.89
C GLU A 648 -11.77 19.69 16.49
N GLN A 649 -11.24 18.82 17.36
CA GLN A 649 -11.24 17.37 17.15
C GLN A 649 -12.40 16.71 17.90
N TYR A 650 -12.99 15.70 17.28
CA TYR A 650 -14.10 14.95 17.84
C TYR A 650 -13.70 13.51 18.10
N THR A 651 -14.08 12.98 19.28
CA THR A 651 -13.83 11.59 19.63
C THR A 651 -14.67 10.63 18.78
N GLU A 652 -14.32 9.35 18.79
CA GLU A 652 -15.10 8.32 18.11
C GLU A 652 -16.51 8.19 18.70
N GLU A 653 -16.64 8.40 20.01
CA GLU A 653 -17.91 8.41 20.74
C GLU A 653 -18.79 9.57 20.28
N GLN A 654 -18.28 10.80 20.24
CA GLN A 654 -18.99 11.98 19.75
C GLN A 654 -19.42 11.82 18.29
N LYS A 655 -18.56 11.24 17.46
CA LYS A 655 -18.88 10.93 16.05
C LYS A 655 -19.98 9.87 15.95
N LEU A 656 -19.93 8.83 16.78
CA LEU A 656 -20.96 7.79 16.81
C LEU A 656 -22.32 8.33 17.27
N GLU A 657 -22.34 9.09 18.36
CA GLU A 657 -23.54 9.72 18.88
C GLU A 657 -24.19 10.65 17.84
N ALA A 658 -23.39 11.45 17.15
CA ALA A 658 -23.86 12.32 16.08
C ALA A 658 -24.37 11.58 14.85
N LEU A 659 -23.82 10.38 14.53
CA LEU A 659 -24.21 9.57 13.38
C LEU A 659 -25.56 8.86 13.57
N LEU A 660 -25.81 8.35 14.78
CA LEU A 660 -26.97 7.48 15.05
C LEU A 660 -28.34 8.08 14.69
N PRO A 661 -28.65 9.37 14.96
CA PRO A 661 -29.97 9.93 14.66
C PRO A 661 -30.16 10.32 13.19
N LEU A 662 -29.09 10.40 12.37
CA LEU A 662 -29.15 10.91 11.00
C LEU A 662 -29.96 10.01 10.06
N LYS A 663 -30.77 10.64 9.21
CA LYS A 663 -31.66 10.01 8.22
C LYS A 663 -31.29 10.44 6.80
N LEU A 664 -31.73 9.71 5.78
CA LEU A 664 -31.50 10.06 4.38
C LEU A 664 -31.93 11.50 4.04
N LYS A 665 -33.11 11.94 4.53
CA LYS A 665 -33.58 13.30 4.33
C LYS A 665 -32.64 14.38 4.86
N ASP A 666 -31.90 14.08 5.94
CA ASP A 666 -30.95 15.04 6.51
C ASP A 666 -29.75 15.21 5.59
N VAL A 667 -29.27 14.12 4.96
CA VAL A 667 -28.18 14.14 3.99
C VAL A 667 -28.60 14.79 2.68
N GLN A 668 -29.85 14.57 2.22
CA GLN A 668 -30.40 15.22 1.04
C GLN A 668 -30.54 16.75 1.22
N ALA A 669 -30.98 17.17 2.40
CA ALA A 669 -31.04 18.60 2.76
C ALA A 669 -29.62 19.19 2.89
N TYR A 670 -28.70 18.44 3.49
CA TYR A 670 -27.31 18.84 3.63
C TYR A 670 -26.62 19.02 2.29
N ALA A 671 -26.82 18.12 1.32
CA ALA A 671 -26.22 18.21 0.00
C ALA A 671 -26.54 19.53 -0.73
N LYS A 672 -27.78 20.03 -0.58
CA LYS A 672 -28.19 21.33 -1.13
C LYS A 672 -27.51 22.51 -0.42
N LYS A 673 -27.32 22.41 0.91
CA LYS A 673 -26.70 23.46 1.71
C LYS A 673 -25.17 23.50 1.55
N LEU A 674 -24.55 22.35 1.30
CA LEU A 674 -23.10 22.18 1.29
C LEU A 674 -22.39 23.14 0.33
N TYR A 675 -23.02 23.43 -0.80
CA TYR A 675 -22.46 24.25 -1.87
C TYR A 675 -23.09 25.65 -1.97
N GLU A 676 -23.84 26.09 -0.97
CA GLU A 676 -24.51 27.40 -0.99
C GLU A 676 -23.51 28.57 -1.06
N LYS A 677 -22.42 28.47 -0.26
CA LYS A 677 -21.26 29.39 -0.30
C LYS A 677 -20.00 28.57 -0.41
N VAL A 678 -19.15 28.86 -1.41
CA VAL A 678 -17.88 28.16 -1.60
C VAL A 678 -16.77 29.12 -2.01
N PHE A 679 -15.53 28.70 -1.75
CA PHE A 679 -14.36 29.18 -2.46
C PHE A 679 -13.60 27.96 -3.03
N VAL A 680 -13.22 28.04 -4.30
CA VAL A 680 -12.59 26.90 -4.98
C VAL A 680 -11.12 27.18 -5.26
N THR A 681 -10.23 26.41 -4.64
CA THR A 681 -8.82 26.39 -5.00
C THR A 681 -8.58 25.19 -5.90
N GLY A 682 -8.05 25.40 -7.12
CA GLY A 682 -7.91 24.34 -8.11
C GLY A 682 -6.53 24.24 -8.73
N MET A 683 -6.15 23.02 -9.10
CA MET A 683 -4.96 22.71 -9.89
C MET A 683 -5.32 21.75 -11.00
N VAL A 684 -5.01 22.13 -12.24
CA VAL A 684 -5.13 21.30 -13.44
C VAL A 684 -3.74 21.02 -13.97
N HIS A 685 -3.39 19.74 -14.15
CA HIS A 685 -2.08 19.33 -14.64
C HIS A 685 -2.15 18.16 -15.60
N GLY A 686 -1.46 18.25 -16.72
CA GLY A 686 -1.37 17.18 -17.71
C GLY A 686 -1.54 17.64 -19.16
N ASN A 687 -1.91 16.71 -20.04
CA ASN A 687 -2.13 16.94 -21.46
C ASN A 687 -3.53 17.53 -21.71
N TYR A 688 -3.66 18.84 -21.53
CA TYR A 688 -4.92 19.58 -21.68
C TYR A 688 -4.62 20.97 -22.23
N SER A 689 -5.56 21.58 -22.94
CA SER A 689 -5.39 22.96 -23.37
C SER A 689 -5.90 23.93 -22.31
N ASP A 690 -5.36 25.13 -22.31
CA ASP A 690 -5.81 26.26 -21.49
C ASP A 690 -7.32 26.46 -21.58
N ALA A 691 -7.85 26.56 -22.81
CA ALA A 691 -9.28 26.72 -23.06
C ALA A 691 -10.12 25.63 -22.43
N LYS A 692 -9.69 24.36 -22.53
CA LYS A 692 -10.39 23.22 -21.91
C LYS A 692 -10.28 23.23 -20.39
N ALA A 693 -9.17 23.68 -19.82
CA ALA A 693 -9.01 23.81 -18.37
C ALA A 693 -9.94 24.89 -17.79
N ILE A 694 -10.07 26.04 -18.50
CA ILE A 694 -11.00 27.12 -18.18
C ILE A 694 -12.46 26.62 -18.29
N GLU A 695 -12.80 25.93 -19.40
CA GLU A 695 -14.14 25.37 -19.65
C GLU A 695 -14.51 24.34 -18.57
N SER A 696 -13.60 23.45 -18.18
CA SER A 696 -13.81 22.45 -17.13
C SER A 696 -14.03 23.11 -15.77
N THR A 697 -13.25 24.14 -15.45
CA THR A 697 -13.44 24.92 -14.21
C THR A 697 -14.78 25.64 -14.21
N LYS A 698 -15.14 26.25 -15.33
CA LYS A 698 -16.45 26.90 -15.50
C LYS A 698 -17.60 25.92 -15.32
N LEU A 699 -17.51 24.74 -15.96
CA LEU A 699 -18.51 23.68 -15.84
C LEU A 699 -18.74 23.26 -14.37
N LEU A 700 -17.67 23.11 -13.58
CA LEU A 700 -17.78 22.82 -12.16
C LEU A 700 -18.55 23.95 -11.44
N LEU A 701 -18.10 25.19 -11.58
CA LEU A 701 -18.65 26.33 -10.87
C LEU A 701 -20.11 26.61 -11.25
N ASP A 702 -20.46 26.54 -12.53
CA ASP A 702 -21.82 26.68 -13.02
C ASP A 702 -22.74 25.56 -12.48
N SER A 703 -22.21 24.33 -12.39
CA SER A 703 -22.96 23.20 -11.83
C SER A 703 -23.23 23.35 -10.34
N LEU A 704 -22.33 23.98 -9.59
CA LEU A 704 -22.51 24.24 -8.16
C LEU A 704 -23.47 25.43 -7.90
N GLY A 705 -23.48 26.44 -8.75
CA GLY A 705 -24.33 27.63 -8.62
C GLY A 705 -24.12 28.40 -7.31
N SER A 706 -22.92 28.34 -6.76
CA SER A 706 -22.61 28.81 -5.40
C SER A 706 -22.38 30.33 -5.34
N LYS A 707 -22.59 30.92 -4.13
CA LYS A 707 -22.11 32.26 -3.81
C LYS A 707 -20.66 32.20 -3.29
N PRO A 708 -19.89 33.31 -3.40
CA PRO A 708 -18.55 33.38 -2.82
C PRO A 708 -18.54 33.17 -1.31
N LEU A 709 -17.58 32.40 -0.81
CA LEU A 709 -17.30 32.22 0.61
C LEU A 709 -16.26 33.26 1.07
N PRO A 710 -16.59 34.20 1.95
CA PRO A 710 -15.65 35.17 2.50
C PRO A 710 -14.46 34.50 3.19
N GLU A 711 -13.30 35.13 3.18
CA GLU A 711 -12.06 34.56 3.73
C GLU A 711 -12.19 34.27 5.23
N GLU A 712 -12.85 35.15 5.97
CA GLU A 712 -13.08 35.03 7.41
C GLU A 712 -14.04 33.87 7.79
N GLU A 713 -14.85 33.36 6.85
CA GLU A 713 -15.73 32.20 7.06
C GLU A 713 -15.00 30.86 6.71
N ARG A 714 -13.83 30.92 6.09
CA ARG A 714 -13.05 29.72 5.71
C ARG A 714 -12.52 29.01 6.95
N TYR A 715 -12.32 27.69 6.85
CA TYR A 715 -11.80 26.90 7.95
C TYR A 715 -10.27 26.93 7.97
N GLU A 716 -9.71 27.33 9.11
CA GLU A 716 -8.29 27.16 9.38
C GLU A 716 -8.08 26.21 10.56
N GLN A 717 -7.25 25.19 10.38
CA GLN A 717 -6.89 24.28 11.47
C GLN A 717 -5.83 24.93 12.36
N VAL A 718 -6.07 24.93 13.66
CA VAL A 718 -5.11 25.41 14.65
C VAL A 718 -4.43 24.23 15.34
N VAL A 719 -3.10 24.30 15.49
CA VAL A 719 -2.32 23.40 16.33
C VAL A 719 -2.16 24.04 17.71
N LYS A 720 -2.60 23.37 18.76
CA LYS A 720 -2.51 23.86 20.13
C LYS A 720 -1.06 24.03 20.56
N SER A 721 -0.71 25.17 21.11
CA SER A 721 0.59 25.39 21.74
C SER A 721 0.60 24.72 23.12
N LEU A 722 1.60 23.89 23.37
CA LEU A 722 1.80 23.23 24.66
C LEU A 722 2.58 24.18 25.61
N PRO A 723 2.00 24.64 26.73
CA PRO A 723 2.69 25.50 27.70
C PRO A 723 3.66 24.75 28.61
N LYS A 724 3.46 23.44 28.75
CA LYS A 724 4.28 22.51 29.53
C LYS A 724 4.22 21.12 28.90
N SER A 725 5.00 20.19 29.43
CA SER A 725 4.91 18.79 29.04
C SER A 725 3.69 18.10 29.67
N PHE A 726 3.07 17.17 28.90
CA PHE A 726 1.94 16.36 29.32
C PHE A 726 2.22 14.88 29.12
N ARG A 727 1.65 14.06 30.00
CA ARG A 727 1.65 12.62 29.89
C ARG A 727 0.22 12.11 29.90
N PHE A 728 -0.15 11.34 28.88
CA PHE A 728 -1.46 10.74 28.75
C PHE A 728 -1.34 9.24 28.69
N SER A 729 -2.19 8.51 29.43
CA SER A 729 -2.21 7.05 29.36
C SER A 729 -3.63 6.50 29.36
N ARG A 730 -3.86 5.54 28.48
CA ARG A 730 -5.12 4.82 28.38
C ARG A 730 -4.89 3.36 28.01
N GLU A 731 -5.77 2.48 28.47
CA GLU A 731 -5.82 1.10 28.03
C GLU A 731 -6.44 1.00 26.62
N VAL A 732 -5.93 0.10 25.80
CA VAL A 732 -6.42 -0.20 24.45
C VAL A 732 -6.83 -1.66 24.33
N GLU A 733 -7.63 -2.00 23.33
CA GLU A 733 -8.06 -3.38 23.07
C GLU A 733 -6.99 -4.25 22.38
N ASP A 734 -5.78 -3.74 22.24
CA ASP A 734 -4.61 -4.43 21.67
C ASP A 734 -3.83 -5.14 22.80
N ASN A 735 -3.19 -6.26 22.47
CA ASN A 735 -2.29 -6.98 23.37
C ASN A 735 -0.89 -6.35 23.45
N ASN A 736 -0.63 -5.32 22.66
CA ASN A 736 0.63 -4.58 22.66
C ASN A 736 0.48 -3.25 23.41
N ASN A 737 1.56 -2.86 24.04
CA ASN A 737 1.76 -1.51 24.56
C ASN A 737 2.30 -0.58 23.49
N SER A 738 2.10 0.75 23.59
CA SER A 738 2.81 1.71 22.75
C SER A 738 3.14 3.02 23.45
N LEU A 739 4.21 3.65 22.94
CA LEU A 739 4.64 5.00 23.24
C LEU A 739 4.57 5.83 21.96
N ALA A 740 3.89 6.97 22.00
CA ALA A 740 3.88 7.96 20.93
C ALA A 740 4.29 9.33 21.48
N TYR A 741 5.53 9.71 21.24
CA TYR A 741 6.13 10.94 21.72
C TYR A 741 5.98 12.06 20.68
N ALA A 742 5.60 13.27 21.13
CA ALA A 742 5.56 14.48 20.31
C ALA A 742 6.24 15.63 21.05
N ILE A 743 7.37 16.09 20.55
CA ILE A 743 8.12 17.24 21.09
C ILE A 743 7.81 18.43 20.20
N GLN A 744 7.17 19.48 20.75
CA GLN A 744 6.82 20.69 20.03
C GLN A 744 8.01 21.66 20.04
N ILE A 745 8.57 21.95 18.83
CA ILE A 745 9.82 22.68 18.71
C ILE A 745 9.60 24.17 18.48
N GLY A 746 8.67 24.51 17.59
CA GLY A 746 8.38 25.90 17.24
C GLY A 746 7.49 26.05 16.02
N ASP A 747 7.39 27.32 15.56
CA ASP A 747 6.61 27.69 14.37
C ASP A 747 7.32 27.25 13.09
N LYS A 748 6.52 26.93 12.08
CA LYS A 748 7.03 26.50 10.77
C LYS A 748 7.83 27.63 10.10
N SER A 749 9.09 27.31 9.78
CA SER A 749 9.89 28.05 8.82
C SER A 749 10.76 27.09 8.02
N PRO A 750 11.22 27.44 6.81
CA PRO A 750 12.16 26.61 6.07
C PRO A 750 13.43 26.29 6.86
N GLU A 751 13.92 27.24 7.65
CA GLU A 751 15.14 27.12 8.48
C GLU A 751 14.93 26.11 9.61
N LEU A 752 13.84 26.21 10.36
CA LEU A 752 13.53 25.26 11.44
C LEU A 752 13.25 23.86 10.87
N LEU A 753 12.52 23.76 9.76
CA LEU A 753 12.30 22.48 9.08
C LEU A 753 13.61 21.84 8.64
N ALA A 754 14.54 22.63 8.07
CA ALA A 754 15.86 22.14 7.67
C ALA A 754 16.65 21.61 8.89
N GLN A 755 16.68 22.34 10.01
CA GLN A 755 17.37 21.93 11.24
C GLN A 755 16.78 20.62 11.79
N VAL A 756 15.45 20.52 11.89
CA VAL A 756 14.78 19.34 12.47
C VAL A 756 14.83 18.14 11.52
N SER A 757 14.81 18.35 10.21
CA SER A 757 14.99 17.26 9.24
C SER A 757 16.42 16.71 9.27
N MET A 758 17.43 17.58 9.39
CA MET A 758 18.82 17.15 9.61
C MET A 758 18.95 16.37 10.92
N LEU A 759 18.38 16.90 12.00
CA LEU A 759 18.38 16.21 13.29
C LEU A 759 17.75 14.80 13.18
N ALA A 760 16.59 14.70 12.55
CA ALA A 760 15.90 13.41 12.36
C ALA A 760 16.75 12.40 11.56
N SER A 761 17.36 12.85 10.48
CA SER A 761 18.25 12.01 9.66
C SER A 761 19.47 11.49 10.45
N ILE A 762 20.10 12.35 11.27
CA ILE A 762 21.29 11.99 12.05
C ILE A 762 20.96 10.93 13.13
N VAL A 763 19.80 11.04 13.77
CA VAL A 763 19.47 10.17 14.93
C VAL A 763 18.68 8.91 14.57
N GLU A 764 18.13 8.80 13.37
CA GLU A 764 17.22 7.71 12.98
C GLU A 764 17.84 6.33 13.17
N SER A 765 19.02 6.13 12.61
CA SER A 765 19.71 4.83 12.67
C SER A 765 20.13 4.45 14.09
N ASP A 766 20.63 5.42 14.88
CA ASP A 766 21.00 5.16 16.28
C ASP A 766 19.77 4.85 17.13
N PHE A 767 18.68 5.63 17.01
CA PHE A 767 17.44 5.36 17.72
C PHE A 767 16.89 3.98 17.41
N TYR A 768 16.84 3.62 16.13
CA TYR A 768 16.39 2.29 15.70
C TYR A 768 17.27 1.18 16.29
N THR A 769 18.59 1.29 16.16
CA THR A 769 19.55 0.29 16.63
C THR A 769 19.47 0.15 18.15
N GLN A 770 19.43 1.26 18.88
CA GLN A 770 19.37 1.23 20.34
C GLN A 770 18.04 0.66 20.85
N MET A 771 16.89 1.10 20.31
CA MET A 771 15.59 0.71 20.83
C MET A 771 15.15 -0.67 20.33
N ARG A 772 15.35 -0.96 19.02
CA ARG A 772 14.92 -2.22 18.43
C ARG A 772 15.95 -3.35 18.60
N THR A 773 17.20 -3.11 18.21
CA THR A 773 18.20 -4.18 18.14
C THR A 773 18.83 -4.45 19.49
N ASN A 774 19.32 -3.41 20.19
CA ASN A 774 20.06 -3.59 21.45
C ASN A 774 19.14 -3.83 22.63
N GLN A 775 18.08 -3.05 22.78
CA GLN A 775 17.15 -3.12 23.90
C GLN A 775 15.88 -3.94 23.61
N GLN A 776 15.66 -4.36 22.37
CA GLN A 776 14.55 -5.22 21.95
C GLN A 776 13.18 -4.72 22.41
N LEU A 777 12.95 -3.39 22.36
CA LEU A 777 11.71 -2.81 22.85
C LEU A 777 10.50 -3.21 22.00
N GLY A 778 10.68 -3.45 20.70
CA GLY A 778 9.58 -3.88 19.84
C GLY A 778 9.91 -3.89 18.36
N TYR A 779 8.94 -4.33 17.56
CA TYR A 779 9.06 -4.37 16.09
C TYR A 779 8.88 -2.99 15.46
N ILE A 780 7.92 -2.17 15.96
CA ILE A 780 7.71 -0.80 15.48
C ILE A 780 8.55 0.14 16.33
N VAL A 781 9.56 0.74 15.71
CA VAL A 781 10.46 1.73 16.32
C VAL A 781 10.76 2.78 15.27
N TRP A 782 10.23 4.00 15.43
CA TRP A 782 10.38 5.09 14.47
C TRP A 782 10.75 6.39 15.19
N SER A 783 11.60 7.18 14.56
CA SER A 783 11.84 8.60 14.91
C SER A 783 11.84 9.43 13.63
N PHE A 784 11.17 10.57 13.64
CA PHE A 784 11.01 11.40 12.44
C PHE A 784 10.60 12.83 12.77
N GLN A 785 10.89 13.73 11.83
CA GLN A 785 10.34 15.08 11.81
C GLN A 785 8.89 15.04 11.33
N GLN A 786 7.99 15.80 11.97
CA GLN A 786 6.63 16.01 11.50
C GLN A 786 6.28 17.49 11.49
N ARG A 787 5.75 17.95 10.36
CA ARG A 787 5.05 19.22 10.25
C ARG A 787 3.55 18.97 10.49
N MET A 788 2.94 19.76 11.36
CA MET A 788 1.49 19.84 11.55
C MET A 788 1.08 21.31 11.38
N GLU A 789 0.41 21.62 10.26
CA GLU A 789 0.01 22.99 9.87
C GLU A 789 1.20 23.97 9.98
N ASP A 790 1.15 24.89 10.96
CA ASP A 790 2.12 25.92 11.25
C ASP A 790 3.17 25.54 12.31
N ARG A 791 3.18 24.27 12.78
CA ARG A 791 4.09 23.81 13.86
C ARG A 791 5.00 22.68 13.38
N VAL A 792 6.19 22.63 13.98
CA VAL A 792 7.19 21.58 13.74
C VAL A 792 7.38 20.76 15.01
N PHE A 793 7.34 19.44 14.82
CA PHE A 793 7.53 18.45 15.88
C PHE A 793 8.65 17.48 15.55
N PHE A 794 9.29 16.95 16.61
CA PHE A 794 10.05 15.72 16.55
C PHE A 794 9.20 14.59 17.16
N ARG A 795 9.14 13.45 16.49
CA ARG A 795 8.28 12.33 16.87
C ARG A 795 9.10 11.07 17.13
N MET A 796 8.68 10.30 18.13
CA MET A 796 9.18 8.95 18.38
C MET A 796 8.00 8.02 18.66
N VAL A 797 8.01 6.83 18.06
CA VAL A 797 6.92 5.85 18.21
C VAL A 797 7.54 4.47 18.45
N ILE A 798 7.07 3.79 19.50
CA ILE A 798 7.45 2.41 19.81
C ILE A 798 6.19 1.61 20.10
N GLN A 799 6.09 0.38 19.58
CA GLN A 799 5.09 -0.61 19.95
C GLN A 799 5.80 -1.88 20.42
N SER A 800 5.39 -2.39 21.56
CA SER A 800 6.00 -3.54 22.22
C SER A 800 4.97 -4.55 22.70
N SER A 801 5.25 -5.83 22.51
CA SER A 801 4.49 -6.93 23.10
C SER A 801 5.05 -7.38 24.47
N THR A 802 6.21 -6.84 24.87
CA THR A 802 6.97 -7.33 26.05
C THR A 802 7.29 -6.25 27.08
N HIS A 803 7.24 -4.97 26.70
CA HIS A 803 7.61 -3.86 27.59
C HIS A 803 6.43 -2.94 27.87
N GLU A 804 6.26 -2.55 29.11
CA GLU A 804 5.24 -1.61 29.54
C GLU A 804 5.55 -0.17 29.05
N PRO A 805 4.52 0.66 28.75
CA PRO A 805 4.74 1.95 28.12
C PRO A 805 5.55 2.94 28.98
N PHE A 806 5.44 2.84 30.31
CA PHE A 806 6.22 3.67 31.23
C PHE A 806 7.70 3.28 31.26
N GLU A 807 8.01 2.00 31.09
CA GLU A 807 9.39 1.52 30.93
C GLU A 807 9.97 1.94 29.59
N MET A 808 9.19 1.84 28.51
CA MET A 808 9.61 2.36 27.20
C MET A 808 9.91 3.87 27.26
N SER A 809 9.05 4.66 27.91
CA SER A 809 9.28 6.11 28.12
C SER A 809 10.59 6.37 28.89
N LYS A 810 10.87 5.61 29.96
CA LYS A 810 12.11 5.73 30.72
C LYS A 810 13.35 5.48 29.84
N ARG A 811 13.31 4.43 29.00
CA ARG A 811 14.41 4.06 28.12
C ARG A 811 14.61 5.09 27.00
N VAL A 812 13.54 5.62 26.43
CA VAL A 812 13.61 6.69 25.44
C VAL A 812 14.20 7.97 26.07
N ASN A 813 13.81 8.32 27.30
CA ASN A 813 14.40 9.47 28.00
C ASN A 813 15.88 9.25 28.29
N ALA A 814 16.31 8.04 28.67
CA ALA A 814 17.72 7.69 28.83
C ALA A 814 18.49 7.78 27.51
N TRP A 815 17.91 7.34 26.40
CA TRP A 815 18.49 7.50 25.08
C TRP A 815 18.62 8.98 24.70
N MET A 816 17.59 9.81 24.90
CA MET A 816 17.66 11.24 24.65
C MET A 816 18.83 11.88 25.41
N ALA A 817 19.01 11.55 26.67
CA ALA A 817 20.14 12.01 27.48
C ALA A 817 21.52 11.55 26.92
N SER A 818 21.56 10.38 26.27
CA SER A 818 22.79 9.84 25.68
C SER A 818 23.17 10.47 24.33
N THR A 819 22.24 11.19 23.67
CA THR A 819 22.47 11.80 22.34
C THR A 819 23.58 12.86 22.33
N GLU A 820 23.89 13.47 23.50
CA GLU A 820 25.04 14.37 23.64
C GLU A 820 26.34 13.68 23.20
N LYS A 821 26.53 12.43 23.59
CA LYS A 821 27.67 11.61 23.20
C LYS A 821 27.66 11.27 21.70
N LEU A 822 26.49 11.02 21.12
CA LEU A 822 26.35 10.81 19.68
C LEU A 822 26.81 12.03 18.91
N PHE A 823 26.29 13.22 19.28
CA PHE A 823 26.62 14.47 18.59
C PHE A 823 28.06 14.93 18.80
N SER A 824 28.68 14.60 19.93
CA SER A 824 30.12 14.92 20.17
C SER A 824 31.06 14.14 19.24
N LYS A 825 30.61 13.01 18.71
CA LYS A 825 31.36 12.15 17.77
C LYS A 825 31.06 12.43 16.31
N LEU A 826 29.98 13.14 16.01
CA LEU A 826 29.57 13.45 14.64
C LEU A 826 30.67 14.23 13.91
N THR A 827 31.23 13.64 12.87
CA THR A 827 32.24 14.31 12.02
C THR A 827 31.58 15.32 11.07
N ASP A 828 32.34 16.21 10.45
CA ASP A 828 31.79 17.13 9.45
C ASP A 828 31.44 16.38 8.17
N GLU A 829 32.17 15.35 7.82
CA GLU A 829 31.88 14.49 6.67
C GLU A 829 30.55 13.73 6.84
N GLU A 830 30.31 13.15 8.03
CA GLU A 830 29.02 12.51 8.33
C GLU A 830 27.87 13.51 8.25
N TYR A 831 28.07 14.71 8.79
CA TYR A 831 27.08 15.78 8.72
C TYR A 831 26.73 16.16 7.28
N GLU A 832 27.75 16.31 6.40
CA GLU A 832 27.54 16.64 4.98
C GLU A 832 26.81 15.50 4.24
N ARG A 833 27.13 14.24 4.51
CA ARG A 833 26.39 13.10 3.93
C ARG A 833 24.91 13.16 4.26
N HIS A 834 24.53 13.41 5.51
CA HIS A 834 23.12 13.58 5.90
C HIS A 834 22.47 14.77 5.19
N ARG A 835 23.20 15.87 5.01
CA ARG A 835 22.70 17.04 4.26
C ARG A 835 22.41 16.68 2.80
N GLU A 836 23.34 16.04 2.14
CA GLU A 836 23.19 15.64 0.73
C GLU A 836 22.04 14.63 0.57
N ALA A 837 21.92 13.67 1.47
CA ALA A 837 20.81 12.72 1.48
C ALA A 837 19.44 13.42 1.55
N LEU A 838 19.30 14.45 2.39
CA LEU A 838 18.08 15.26 2.47
C LEU A 838 17.81 16.07 1.21
N ILE A 839 18.86 16.66 0.62
CA ILE A 839 18.74 17.43 -0.63
C ILE A 839 18.24 16.52 -1.75
N VAL A 840 18.85 15.35 -1.96
CA VAL A 840 18.41 14.35 -2.95
C VAL A 840 16.95 13.95 -2.73
N GLY A 841 16.56 13.73 -1.48
CA GLY A 841 15.17 13.41 -1.13
C GLY A 841 14.19 14.54 -1.45
N LEU A 842 14.57 15.79 -1.20
CA LEU A 842 13.75 16.97 -1.48
C LEU A 842 13.75 17.34 -2.97
N GLU A 843 14.84 17.14 -3.70
CA GLU A 843 14.91 17.42 -5.14
C GLU A 843 14.14 16.40 -5.96
N LYS A 844 13.86 15.22 -5.42
CA LYS A 844 13.01 14.24 -6.09
C LYS A 844 11.64 14.85 -6.43
N GLU A 845 11.29 14.80 -7.70
CA GLU A 845 9.97 15.17 -8.20
C GLU A 845 9.04 13.95 -8.27
N GLY A 846 7.75 14.19 -8.30
CA GLY A 846 6.78 13.12 -8.50
C GLY A 846 7.09 12.29 -9.74
N ASP A 847 6.89 10.97 -9.68
CA ASP A 847 7.18 9.98 -10.74
C ASP A 847 6.02 9.79 -11.72
N SER A 848 4.98 10.58 -11.60
CA SER A 848 3.78 10.51 -12.45
C SER A 848 3.08 11.86 -12.52
N ILE A 849 2.26 12.08 -13.55
CA ILE A 849 1.42 13.29 -13.67
C ILE A 849 0.56 13.48 -12.41
N GLY A 850 0.01 12.39 -11.87
CA GLY A 850 -0.79 12.42 -10.64
C GLY A 850 0.03 12.78 -9.40
N ALA A 851 1.26 12.28 -9.26
CA ALA A 851 2.15 12.63 -8.16
C ALA A 851 2.59 14.10 -8.24
N VAL A 852 2.98 14.58 -9.41
CA VAL A 852 3.31 16.00 -9.64
C VAL A 852 2.10 16.89 -9.36
N LEU A 853 0.89 16.48 -9.77
CA LEU A 853 -0.33 17.20 -9.40
C LEU A 853 -0.50 17.29 -7.89
N GLY A 854 -0.26 16.19 -7.15
CA GLY A 854 -0.34 16.15 -5.69
C GLY A 854 0.58 17.18 -5.04
N ASP A 855 1.84 17.24 -5.48
CA ASP A 855 2.81 18.22 -5.02
C ASP A 855 2.37 19.67 -5.33
N LEU A 856 1.92 19.92 -6.56
CA LEU A 856 1.44 21.23 -6.98
C LEU A 856 0.17 21.65 -6.23
N TYR A 857 -0.75 20.72 -6.02
CA TYR A 857 -1.98 20.95 -5.26
C TYR A 857 -1.67 21.30 -3.79
N GLY A 858 -0.73 20.58 -3.16
CA GLY A 858 -0.26 20.93 -1.82
C GLY A 858 0.30 22.36 -1.76
N LEU A 859 1.11 22.76 -2.75
CA LEU A 859 1.63 24.13 -2.84
C LEU A 859 0.53 25.16 -3.10
N ALA A 860 -0.49 24.80 -3.89
CA ALA A 860 -1.64 25.68 -4.16
C ALA A 860 -2.51 25.91 -2.92
N VAL A 861 -2.82 24.85 -2.15
CA VAL A 861 -3.75 24.88 -1.01
C VAL A 861 -3.05 25.17 0.32
N ASP A 862 -1.99 24.43 0.66
CA ASP A 862 -1.36 24.50 1.98
C ASP A 862 -0.30 25.61 2.08
N GLU A 863 0.30 25.95 0.97
CA GLU A 863 1.25 27.07 0.86
C GLU A 863 0.62 28.30 0.18
N LYS A 864 -0.71 28.35 0.04
CA LYS A 864 -1.50 29.46 -0.50
C LYS A 864 -0.98 29.96 -1.88
N GLY A 865 -0.52 29.03 -2.73
CA GLY A 865 0.05 29.31 -4.06
C GLY A 865 1.53 29.69 -4.07
N ASN A 866 2.27 29.46 -2.99
CA ASN A 866 3.71 29.66 -2.95
C ASN A 866 4.48 28.50 -3.59
N PHE A 867 4.47 28.40 -4.90
CA PHE A 867 5.18 27.34 -5.65
C PHE A 867 6.69 27.35 -5.47
N SER A 868 7.28 28.41 -4.89
CA SER A 868 8.70 28.47 -4.56
C SER A 868 9.06 27.85 -3.21
N TYR A 869 8.09 27.38 -2.41
CA TYR A 869 8.34 26.90 -1.04
C TYR A 869 9.34 25.75 -0.98
N LYS A 870 9.22 24.74 -1.86
CA LYS A 870 10.18 23.63 -1.96
C LYS A 870 11.60 24.12 -2.23
N LYS A 871 11.77 25.08 -3.14
CA LYS A 871 13.08 25.69 -3.45
C LYS A 871 13.66 26.43 -2.24
N LYS A 872 12.82 27.13 -1.46
CA LYS A 872 13.24 27.81 -0.22
C LYS A 872 13.70 26.80 0.83
N LEU A 873 12.99 25.69 1.00
CA LEU A 873 13.37 24.63 1.92
C LEU A 873 14.71 23.98 1.51
N ILE A 874 14.89 23.63 0.23
CA ILE A 874 16.16 23.11 -0.28
C ILE A 874 17.32 24.11 0.00
N LYS A 875 17.09 25.40 -0.24
CA LYS A 875 18.08 26.45 0.06
C LYS A 875 18.41 26.47 1.56
N ALA A 876 17.42 26.35 2.44
CA ALA A 876 17.62 26.29 3.88
C ALA A 876 18.45 25.07 4.27
N VAL A 877 18.18 23.89 3.72
CA VAL A 877 18.97 22.66 3.97
C VAL A 877 20.42 22.85 3.48
N LYS A 878 20.63 23.45 2.30
CA LYS A 878 21.98 23.72 1.77
C LYS A 878 22.78 24.70 2.65
N SER A 879 22.11 25.59 3.40
CA SER A 879 22.76 26.62 4.22
C SER A 879 22.78 26.32 5.72
N VAL A 880 22.04 25.32 6.22
CA VAL A 880 21.99 25.00 7.65
C VAL A 880 23.37 24.56 8.16
N LYS A 881 23.80 25.10 9.30
CA LYS A 881 25.12 24.80 9.85
C LYS A 881 25.02 23.74 10.95
N LYS A 882 26.04 22.90 11.07
CA LYS A 882 26.11 21.85 12.09
C LYS A 882 25.84 22.40 13.50
N LYS A 883 26.39 23.57 13.86
CA LYS A 883 26.15 24.22 15.16
C LYS A 883 24.66 24.51 15.41
N ASP A 884 23.90 24.87 14.38
CA ASP A 884 22.47 25.18 14.52
C ASP A 884 21.64 23.91 14.74
N VAL A 885 22.01 22.81 14.08
CA VAL A 885 21.43 21.49 14.31
C VAL A 885 21.76 20.97 15.71
N LEU A 886 22.99 21.15 16.17
CA LEU A 886 23.40 20.78 17.54
C LEU A 886 22.66 21.60 18.61
N HIS A 887 22.41 22.89 18.35
CA HIS A 887 21.57 23.70 19.22
C HIS A 887 20.14 23.17 19.29
N THR A 888 19.55 22.88 18.14
CA THR A 888 18.21 22.27 18.06
C THR A 888 18.16 20.90 18.73
N ALA A 889 19.19 20.07 18.58
CA ALA A 889 19.30 18.78 19.27
C ALA A 889 19.28 18.93 20.79
N LYS A 890 20.04 19.89 21.35
CA LYS A 890 20.03 20.19 22.78
C LYS A 890 18.64 20.62 23.26
N LYS A 891 18.00 21.51 22.52
CA LYS A 891 16.61 21.93 22.80
C LYS A 891 15.63 20.75 22.78
N VAL A 892 15.72 19.87 21.79
CA VAL A 892 14.78 18.75 21.59
C VAL A 892 14.99 17.64 22.64
N PHE A 893 16.24 17.26 22.91
CA PHE A 893 16.53 16.05 23.70
C PHE A 893 16.95 16.33 25.14
N LEU A 894 17.66 17.44 25.40
CA LEU A 894 18.29 17.70 26.70
C LEU A 894 17.57 18.78 27.51
N ASP A 895 16.86 19.69 26.86
CA ASP A 895 16.12 20.74 27.55
C ASP A 895 14.74 20.22 28.01
N SER A 896 14.60 20.01 29.31
CA SER A 896 13.36 19.56 29.94
C SER A 896 12.22 20.60 29.85
N SER A 897 12.53 21.88 29.58
CA SER A 897 11.52 22.93 29.41
C SER A 897 10.84 22.87 28.02
N THR A 898 11.43 22.21 27.02
CA THR A 898 10.81 22.03 25.71
C THR A 898 9.53 21.19 25.84
N PRO A 899 8.37 21.74 25.47
CA PRO A 899 7.09 21.08 25.70
C PRO A 899 6.95 19.79 24.88
N ARG A 900 6.46 18.77 25.52
CA ARG A 900 6.28 17.45 24.92
C ARG A 900 4.99 16.78 25.37
N LEU A 901 4.41 15.97 24.50
CA LEU A 901 3.26 15.14 24.78
C LEU A 901 3.67 13.66 24.65
N GLU A 902 3.62 12.94 25.77
CA GLU A 902 3.79 11.50 25.81
C GLU A 902 2.42 10.83 25.82
N VAL A 903 2.11 10.04 24.81
CA VAL A 903 0.90 9.20 24.76
C VAL A 903 1.30 7.75 24.94
N LEU A 904 0.84 7.17 26.05
CA LEU A 904 1.25 5.88 26.58
C LEU A 904 0.05 4.94 26.57
N MET A 905 -0.05 4.10 25.53
CA MET A 905 -1.13 3.12 25.40
C MET A 905 -0.75 1.83 26.13
N ARG A 906 -1.59 1.42 27.09
CA ARG A 906 -1.43 0.17 27.81
C ARG A 906 -2.19 -0.94 27.11
N ALA A 907 -1.57 -2.10 26.98
CA ALA A 907 -2.22 -3.30 26.46
C ALA A 907 -3.44 -3.68 27.28
N LYS A 908 -4.38 -4.39 26.68
CA LYS A 908 -5.57 -4.91 27.36
C LYS A 908 -5.18 -5.81 28.53
N GLY A 909 -5.73 -5.48 29.71
CA GLY A 909 -5.46 -6.22 30.94
C GLY A 909 -4.06 -6.00 31.53
N SER A 910 -3.34 -4.93 31.12
CA SER A 910 -2.05 -4.57 31.71
C SER A 910 -2.20 -4.13 33.18
N ASP A 911 -1.39 -4.69 34.07
CA ASP A 911 -1.32 -4.31 35.47
C ASP A 911 -0.52 -3.02 35.70
N ALA A 912 0.03 -2.41 34.67
CA ALA A 912 0.85 -1.20 34.77
C ALA A 912 0.02 -0.04 35.34
N LYS A 913 0.38 0.44 36.53
CA LYS A 913 -0.25 1.60 37.15
C LYS A 913 0.33 2.89 36.58
N ALA A 914 -0.51 3.81 36.20
CA ALA A 914 -0.07 5.13 35.78
C ALA A 914 0.57 5.88 36.95
N PRO A 915 1.78 6.46 36.78
CA PRO A 915 2.36 7.32 37.82
C PRO A 915 1.48 8.55 38.11
N PRO A 916 1.67 9.20 39.26
CA PRO A 916 0.99 10.45 39.60
C PRO A 916 1.18 11.52 38.48
N GLY A 917 0.16 12.31 38.20
CA GLY A 917 0.22 13.37 37.20
C GLY A 917 0.02 12.91 35.74
N VAL A 918 -0.29 11.63 35.49
CA VAL A 918 -0.64 11.11 34.16
C VAL A 918 -2.14 11.31 33.92
N ILE A 919 -2.48 11.97 32.81
CA ILE A 919 -3.86 12.25 32.38
C ILE A 919 -4.46 10.99 31.73
N SER A 920 -5.72 10.67 31.98
CA SER A 920 -6.42 9.53 31.36
C SER A 920 -7.55 9.94 30.42
N GLU A 921 -8.01 11.20 30.50
CA GLU A 921 -9.11 11.71 29.69
C GLU A 921 -8.70 12.95 28.90
N VAL A 922 -9.13 13.03 27.61
CA VAL A 922 -8.84 14.17 26.73
C VAL A 922 -9.50 15.46 27.26
N SER A 923 -10.63 15.36 27.93
CA SER A 923 -11.30 16.49 28.58
C SER A 923 -10.45 17.11 29.69
N GLN A 924 -9.77 16.27 30.48
CA GLN A 924 -8.83 16.73 31.51
C GLN A 924 -7.65 17.49 30.87
N PHE A 925 -7.07 16.95 29.79
CA PHE A 925 -6.02 17.64 29.04
C PHE A 925 -6.46 19.02 28.55
N ASN A 926 -7.66 19.11 27.92
CA ASN A 926 -8.18 20.38 27.41
C ASN A 926 -8.43 21.38 28.54
N LYS A 927 -8.89 20.93 29.71
CA LYS A 927 -9.07 21.77 30.90
C LYS A 927 -7.72 22.31 31.39
N GLU A 928 -6.73 21.43 31.62
CA GLU A 928 -5.41 21.87 32.07
C GLU A 928 -4.71 22.82 31.08
N LEU A 929 -4.97 22.63 29.77
CA LEU A 929 -4.45 23.51 28.74
C LEU A 929 -5.11 24.89 28.78
N SER A 930 -6.43 24.98 29.07
CA SER A 930 -7.13 26.26 29.19
C SER A 930 -6.76 27.03 30.47
N ASP A 931 -6.58 26.29 31.59
CA ASP A 931 -6.19 26.89 32.86
C ASP A 931 -4.78 27.53 32.82
N THR A 932 -3.89 27.00 31.99
CA THR A 932 -2.54 27.57 31.79
C THR A 932 -2.51 28.77 30.83
N LYS A 933 -3.55 29.00 30.02
CA LYS A 933 -3.67 30.20 29.16
C LYS A 933 -4.26 31.42 29.90
N GLY A 934 -4.78 31.23 31.09
CA GLY A 934 -5.38 32.26 31.94
C GLY A 934 -4.40 32.96 32.90
N HIS A 935 -3.13 32.65 32.82
CA HIS A 935 -2.00 33.30 33.50
C HIS A 935 -1.00 33.80 32.43
#